data_cd8cda58827c2dcaadc64bc37579611c
#
_entry.id   cd8cda58827c2dcaadc64bc37579611c
#
_cell.length_a   1.000
_cell.length_b   1.000
_cell.length_c   1.000
_cell.angle_alpha   90.00
_cell.angle_beta   90.00
_cell.angle_gamma   90.00
#
_symmetry.space_group_name_H-M   'P 1'
#
loop_
_entity.id
_entity.type
_entity.pdbx_description
1 polymer ?
#
loop_
_entity_poly.entity_id
_entity_poly.type
_entity_poly.pdbx_seq_one_letter_code
_entity_poly.pdbx_strand_id
1 'polypeptide(L)'
;MDARVALLLTWTGLVLLTAELKWTDTSEIYTNTWAVQINGGPQEADRIAREHGFINQGNVFGDYYHFRHHAVEKRALSGHKGMHIKLQKDSQVLWAEQQVVKKRKKRDVFEDPTDPDFPKQWYLSNPTHQDLNTKAAWAQGYTGKGVVVTILDDGVEKDHPDLISNYDPEASYDVNDGDADPQPRYTQRNENRHGTRCAGEVAAAANNGVCGVGVAYNAKIGGVRMLDGEVTDVVEARSLSLNPQHIHIYSASWGPEDDGKSLDGPAKMAKEAFLQGITKGRSGLGSIFVWASGNGGREQDSCNCDGYTNSIYTLSISSTTESGNVPWYSEPCSSTLATTFSSGNPGEKQIVTTDLRQKCTDSHTGTSASAPLAAGIIALALEANMNLTWRDMQHLVVRTSLPGHLIAGDWKTNGVGRRVSHSYGYGLLDAGAMVVLAQNWTALGPQHQCVHTMLAESRDVGNKLVFSKSVDACWGRPEYVRSLEHVQARLTLSHNQRGKLAIHLISPLGTRSTLLFPRPNDYSSEGFNDWAFMSTHSWDEDPQGEWTLEIENMAPHERDYGVLSQFTLILWGTGPNVVNPSSPDFPRPSNNSCKTFDAQQICIECSPGFSLFLQGCVKLCPPGFTSGPQLLNLSLENWVDLSSVQACLPCNSACLTCSGTGATDCLSCPPHSHLVLTSCLHQNQVQRKSPLAPGFQGEKVESEATGQAADHSSGEPKEPPALRVAPPTQLPVIIAVLSCAFILAAFAGVFFLLQLRSGDASVAWRTKLPSVFAETRRTRAGFGLGFHRRRERKARICYKGIPTVWADEDTMVYGSESDSEDVDRHGERTAFIKTQSSL
;
A
#
# COMPACT_ATOMS: atom_id res chain seq x y z
N MET A 1 13.61 -5.72 66.04
CA MET A 1 13.94 -5.78 64.61
C MET A 1 13.06 -4.78 63.89
N ASP A 2 13.61 -3.72 63.32
CA ASP A 2 12.90 -2.60 62.81
C ASP A 2 11.98 -2.99 61.66
N ALA A 3 10.72 -2.60 61.64
CA ALA A 3 9.75 -2.91 60.58
C ALA A 3 10.25 -2.51 59.18
N ARG A 4 11.22 -1.64 59.09
CA ARG A 4 11.88 -1.21 57.85
C ARG A 4 12.82 -2.30 57.29
N VAL A 5 13.49 -3.08 58.21
CA VAL A 5 14.38 -4.17 57.81
C VAL A 5 13.58 -5.37 57.33
N ALA A 6 12.41 -5.64 57.95
CA ALA A 6 11.51 -6.69 57.53
C ALA A 6 10.87 -6.38 56.15
N LEU A 7 10.51 -5.09 55.89
CA LEU A 7 9.97 -4.67 54.60
C LEU A 7 11.04 -4.74 53.48
N LEU A 8 12.29 -4.38 53.78
CA LEU A 8 13.39 -4.46 52.82
C LEU A 8 13.71 -5.93 52.49
N LEU A 9 13.71 -6.81 53.50
CA LEU A 9 13.94 -8.25 53.28
C LEU A 9 12.82 -8.92 52.51
N THR A 10 11.57 -8.52 52.71
CA THR A 10 10.43 -9.02 51.88
C THR A 10 10.47 -8.46 50.48
N TRP A 11 10.87 -7.18 50.28
CA TRP A 11 11.01 -6.59 48.94
C TRP A 11 12.16 -7.18 48.15
N THR A 12 13.33 -7.39 48.81
CA THR A 12 14.47 -8.06 48.17
C THR A 12 14.19 -9.54 47.90
N GLY A 13 13.44 -10.23 48.75
CA GLY A 13 12.95 -11.59 48.49
C GLY A 13 11.98 -11.66 47.29
N LEU A 14 11.06 -10.69 47.17
CA LEU A 14 10.12 -10.60 46.06
C LEU A 14 10.82 -10.26 44.74
N VAL A 15 11.80 -9.35 44.77
CA VAL A 15 12.60 -8.97 43.58
C VAL A 15 13.53 -10.14 43.17
N LEU A 16 14.07 -10.90 44.10
CA LEU A 16 14.84 -12.11 43.78
C LEU A 16 13.95 -13.22 43.23
N LEU A 17 12.75 -13.43 43.77
CA LEU A 17 11.78 -14.39 43.18
C LEU A 17 11.29 -13.99 41.77
N THR A 18 11.11 -12.67 41.51
CA THR A 18 10.74 -12.21 40.17
C THR A 18 11.92 -12.18 39.20
N ALA A 19 13.15 -12.06 39.69
CA ALA A 19 14.35 -12.16 38.86
C ALA A 19 14.67 -13.59 38.42
N GLU A 20 14.26 -14.62 39.21
CA GLU A 20 14.40 -16.02 38.82
C GLU A 20 13.26 -16.53 37.92
N LEU A 21 12.12 -15.80 37.80
CA LEU A 21 11.07 -16.06 36.85
C LEU A 21 11.35 -15.37 35.51
N LYS A 22 12.58 -15.35 35.03
CA LYS A 22 12.85 -15.29 33.60
C LYS A 22 12.42 -16.64 33.03
N TRP A 23 11.24 -16.70 32.52
CA TRP A 23 10.83 -17.72 31.57
C TRP A 23 11.78 -17.65 30.37
N THR A 24 12.87 -18.42 30.44
CA THR A 24 13.63 -18.80 29.27
C THR A 24 12.76 -19.79 28.54
N ASP A 25 11.90 -19.25 27.63
CA ASP A 25 11.21 -20.06 26.64
C ASP A 25 12.25 -20.52 25.60
N THR A 26 13.12 -21.43 26.02
CA THR A 26 14.04 -22.15 25.17
C THR A 26 13.57 -23.60 25.07
N SER A 27 12.44 -23.83 24.47
CA SER A 27 12.13 -25.15 23.96
C SER A 27 13.12 -25.43 22.83
N GLU A 28 14.12 -26.26 23.14
CA GLU A 28 15.10 -26.75 22.17
C GLU A 28 14.35 -27.53 21.08
N ILE A 29 14.55 -27.12 19.81
CA ILE A 29 14.00 -27.82 18.66
C ILE A 29 15.06 -28.77 18.13
N TYR A 30 14.87 -30.06 18.34
CA TYR A 30 15.78 -31.11 17.90
C TYR A 30 15.59 -31.42 16.41
N THR A 31 16.72 -31.61 15.71
CA THR A 31 16.73 -31.99 14.29
C THR A 31 16.72 -33.54 14.18
N ASN A 32 16.65 -34.04 12.95
CA ASN A 32 16.86 -35.46 12.66
C ASN A 32 18.30 -35.78 12.31
N THR A 33 19.26 -34.98 12.77
CA THR A 33 20.68 -35.13 12.50
C THR A 33 21.49 -35.21 13.80
N TRP A 34 22.64 -35.91 13.71
CA TRP A 34 23.61 -36.07 14.79
C TRP A 34 25.00 -35.66 14.32
N ALA A 35 25.77 -35.05 15.20
CA ALA A 35 27.19 -34.95 15.05
C ALA A 35 27.80 -36.13 15.82
N VAL A 36 28.69 -36.86 15.17
CA VAL A 36 29.27 -38.10 15.71
C VAL A 36 30.79 -38.06 15.54
N GLN A 37 31.51 -38.28 16.61
CA GLN A 37 32.97 -38.46 16.58
C GLN A 37 33.29 -39.95 16.52
N ILE A 38 34.06 -40.40 15.52
CA ILE A 38 34.28 -41.80 15.19
C ILE A 38 35.76 -42.04 14.99
N ASN A 39 36.28 -43.02 15.69
CA ASN A 39 37.62 -43.56 15.43
C ASN A 39 37.60 -44.56 14.28
N GLY A 40 38.52 -44.44 13.31
CA GLY A 40 38.62 -45.37 12.16
C GLY A 40 38.35 -44.79 10.79
N GLY A 41 38.07 -43.50 10.71
CA GLY A 41 37.97 -42.76 9.44
C GLY A 41 36.67 -42.94 8.67
N PRO A 42 36.60 -42.48 7.40
CA PRO A 42 35.34 -42.36 6.65
C PRO A 42 34.62 -43.67 6.40
N GLN A 43 35.36 -44.72 6.16
CA GLN A 43 34.81 -46.08 5.89
C GLN A 43 34.12 -46.67 7.13
N GLU A 44 34.68 -46.42 8.29
CA GLU A 44 34.10 -46.83 9.56
C GLU A 44 32.85 -45.99 9.88
N ALA A 45 32.88 -44.70 9.61
CA ALA A 45 31.69 -43.82 9.75
C ALA A 45 30.53 -44.32 8.83
N ASP A 46 30.82 -44.74 7.63
CA ASP A 46 29.82 -45.31 6.72
C ASP A 46 29.27 -46.66 7.21
N ARG A 47 30.12 -47.50 7.83
CA ARG A 47 29.69 -48.76 8.43
C ARG A 47 28.73 -48.49 9.61
N ILE A 48 29.13 -47.67 10.54
CA ILE A 48 28.35 -47.31 11.72
C ILE A 48 27.03 -46.64 11.34
N ALA A 49 27.04 -45.71 10.38
CA ALA A 49 25.81 -45.08 9.91
C ALA A 49 24.82 -46.11 9.39
N ARG A 50 25.25 -47.02 8.50
CA ARG A 50 24.40 -48.07 7.94
C ARG A 50 23.88 -49.04 8.99
N GLU A 51 24.72 -49.48 9.91
CA GLU A 51 24.37 -50.45 10.95
C GLU A 51 23.31 -49.91 11.92
N HIS A 52 23.37 -48.61 12.25
CA HIS A 52 22.44 -47.98 13.15
C HIS A 52 21.26 -47.27 12.45
N GLY A 53 21.10 -47.39 11.11
CA GLY A 53 20.00 -46.85 10.34
C GLY A 53 20.11 -45.35 10.03
N PHE A 54 21.32 -44.81 10.04
CA PHE A 54 21.64 -43.47 9.67
C PHE A 54 22.18 -43.37 8.23
N ILE A 55 22.12 -42.20 7.64
CA ILE A 55 22.86 -41.80 6.46
C ILE A 55 24.01 -40.92 6.90
N ASN A 56 25.23 -41.29 6.52
CA ASN A 56 26.39 -40.45 6.64
C ASN A 56 26.29 -39.31 5.59
N GLN A 57 26.23 -38.08 6.06
CA GLN A 57 26.18 -36.87 5.22
C GLN A 57 27.57 -36.34 4.87
N GLY A 58 28.59 -36.98 5.38
CA GLY A 58 29.99 -36.67 5.18
C GLY A 58 30.76 -36.25 6.41
N ASN A 59 32.06 -36.09 6.23
CA ASN A 59 32.98 -35.61 7.26
C ASN A 59 32.76 -34.11 7.46
N VAL A 60 32.77 -33.64 8.71
CA VAL A 60 32.68 -32.23 9.07
C VAL A 60 34.08 -31.61 9.19
N PHE A 61 34.94 -32.26 10.01
CA PHE A 61 36.36 -31.99 10.17
C PHE A 61 36.99 -33.09 11.10
N GLY A 62 38.25 -33.44 10.90
CA GLY A 62 38.91 -34.44 11.70
C GLY A 62 38.11 -35.76 11.73
N ASP A 63 37.86 -36.27 12.94
CA ASP A 63 37.09 -37.51 13.17
C ASP A 63 35.58 -37.25 13.39
N TYR A 64 35.05 -36.06 13.08
CA TYR A 64 33.65 -35.71 13.25
C TYR A 64 32.87 -35.87 11.95
N TYR A 65 31.73 -36.57 12.04
CA TYR A 65 30.84 -36.87 10.93
C TYR A 65 29.43 -36.36 11.19
N HIS A 66 28.69 -36.06 10.10
CA HIS A 66 27.30 -35.61 10.14
C HIS A 66 26.36 -36.74 9.71
N PHE A 67 25.58 -37.24 10.65
CA PHE A 67 24.64 -38.34 10.42
C PHE A 67 23.22 -37.85 10.38
N ARG A 68 22.36 -38.45 9.55
CA ARG A 68 20.93 -38.15 9.43
C ARG A 68 20.10 -39.42 9.54
N HIS A 69 19.01 -39.37 10.32
CA HIS A 69 18.10 -40.52 10.46
C HIS A 69 16.75 -40.24 9.80
N HIS A 70 16.23 -41.13 8.95
CA HIS A 70 15.00 -40.91 8.18
C HIS A 70 13.72 -40.94 9.04
N ALA A 71 13.66 -41.83 10.01
CA ALA A 71 12.47 -42.07 10.83
C ALA A 71 12.37 -41.16 12.05
N VAL A 72 13.25 -40.14 12.18
CA VAL A 72 13.20 -39.16 13.24
C VAL A 72 12.67 -37.86 12.68
N GLU A 73 11.72 -37.24 13.38
CA GLU A 73 11.13 -35.97 12.98
C GLU A 73 12.13 -34.83 12.96
N LYS A 74 12.04 -33.99 11.91
CA LYS A 74 12.99 -32.91 11.66
C LYS A 74 12.88 -31.73 12.65
N ARG A 75 11.79 -31.65 13.41
CA ARG A 75 11.51 -30.57 14.38
C ARG A 75 10.75 -31.14 15.58
N ALA A 76 11.46 -31.81 16.48
CA ALA A 76 10.90 -32.36 17.70
C ALA A 76 11.24 -31.48 18.91
N LEU A 77 10.32 -31.38 19.87
CA LEU A 77 10.52 -30.62 21.11
C LEU A 77 11.31 -31.44 22.17
N SER A 78 11.66 -32.67 21.86
CA SER A 78 12.47 -33.54 22.73
C SER A 78 13.46 -34.35 21.89
N GLY A 79 14.66 -34.56 22.44
CA GLY A 79 15.69 -35.38 21.80
C GLY A 79 15.30 -36.87 21.72
N HIS A 80 15.72 -37.55 20.64
CA HIS A 80 15.44 -38.95 20.40
C HIS A 80 16.44 -39.87 21.13
N LYS A 81 16.23 -40.06 22.46
CA LYS A 81 17.12 -40.78 23.35
C LYS A 81 17.49 -42.21 22.84
N GLY A 82 16.52 -42.90 22.15
CA GLY A 82 16.76 -44.28 21.67
C GLY A 82 17.84 -44.37 20.57
N MET A 83 17.92 -43.44 19.66
CA MET A 83 18.95 -43.40 18.63
C MET A 83 20.30 -42.93 19.15
N HIS A 84 20.24 -41.95 20.04
CA HIS A 84 21.43 -41.47 20.71
C HIS A 84 22.16 -42.62 21.47
N ILE A 85 21.42 -43.42 22.26
CA ILE A 85 21.97 -44.58 22.99
C ILE A 85 22.50 -45.67 22.06
N LYS A 86 21.85 -45.85 20.89
CA LYS A 86 22.35 -46.82 19.90
C LYS A 86 23.71 -46.43 19.35
N LEU A 87 23.93 -45.20 18.98
CA LEU A 87 25.22 -44.68 18.52
C LEU A 87 26.30 -44.80 19.60
N GLN A 88 25.98 -44.43 20.86
CA GLN A 88 26.93 -44.47 21.97
C GLN A 88 27.36 -45.89 22.40
N LYS A 89 26.65 -46.94 21.98
CA LYS A 89 26.99 -48.32 22.26
C LYS A 89 28.06 -48.91 21.31
N ASP A 90 28.30 -48.26 20.17
CA ASP A 90 29.33 -48.68 19.23
C ASP A 90 30.71 -48.29 19.80
N SER A 91 31.64 -49.25 19.86
CA SER A 91 32.96 -49.06 20.45
C SER A 91 33.86 -48.06 19.71
N GLN A 92 33.55 -47.78 18.48
CA GLN A 92 34.28 -46.82 17.62
C GLN A 92 33.68 -45.42 17.70
N VAL A 93 32.49 -45.23 18.33
CA VAL A 93 31.86 -43.90 18.57
C VAL A 93 32.41 -43.34 19.88
N LEU A 94 33.21 -42.30 19.75
CA LEU A 94 33.80 -41.62 20.90
C LEU A 94 32.83 -40.63 21.54
N TRP A 95 32.01 -40.01 20.70
CA TRP A 95 30.98 -39.04 21.10
C TRP A 95 29.89 -38.93 20.05
N ALA A 96 28.66 -38.72 20.47
CA ALA A 96 27.52 -38.44 19.57
C ALA A 96 26.57 -37.43 20.24
N GLU A 97 25.96 -36.51 19.46
CA GLU A 97 24.99 -35.55 19.94
C GLU A 97 23.96 -35.26 18.86
N GLN A 98 22.68 -35.35 19.24
CA GLN A 98 21.60 -34.93 18.34
C GLN A 98 21.62 -33.40 18.22
N GLN A 99 21.55 -32.89 16.97
CA GLN A 99 21.70 -31.48 16.73
C GLN A 99 20.41 -30.72 17.04
N VAL A 100 20.55 -29.52 17.61
CA VAL A 100 19.48 -28.59 17.98
C VAL A 100 19.52 -27.40 17.04
N VAL A 101 18.34 -26.93 16.62
CA VAL A 101 18.22 -25.70 15.82
C VAL A 101 18.59 -24.49 16.66
N LYS A 102 19.70 -23.86 16.34
CA LYS A 102 20.15 -22.63 17.00
C LYS A 102 19.68 -21.44 16.17
N LYS A 103 18.85 -20.58 16.74
CA LYS A 103 18.52 -19.28 16.09
C LYS A 103 19.79 -18.42 16.09
N ARG A 104 20.18 -17.98 14.90
CA ARG A 104 21.26 -16.99 14.72
C ARG A 104 20.66 -15.77 14.07
N LYS A 105 20.87 -14.58 14.63
CA LYS A 105 20.60 -13.30 13.99
C LYS A 105 21.92 -12.74 13.49
N LYS A 106 21.91 -12.13 12.33
CA LYS A 106 22.99 -11.23 11.91
C LYS A 106 23.17 -10.18 13.01
N ARG A 107 24.39 -9.85 13.32
CA ARG A 107 24.74 -8.81 14.32
C ARG A 107 24.85 -7.42 13.68
N ASP A 108 24.33 -7.27 12.47
CA ASP A 108 24.22 -5.97 11.83
C ASP A 108 23.17 -5.17 12.60
N VAL A 109 23.60 -4.21 13.36
CA VAL A 109 22.75 -3.15 13.90
C VAL A 109 22.64 -2.16 12.75
N PHE A 110 21.41 -1.88 12.30
CA PHE A 110 21.18 -0.77 11.39
C PHE A 110 21.61 0.51 12.12
N GLU A 111 22.57 1.22 11.55
CA GLU A 111 22.98 2.54 12.00
C GLU A 111 22.39 3.56 11.01
N ASP A 112 21.92 4.68 11.55
CA ASP A 112 21.41 5.76 10.73
C ASP A 112 22.50 6.26 9.77
N PRO A 113 22.15 6.68 8.54
CA PRO A 113 23.07 7.33 7.63
C PRO A 113 23.79 8.52 8.28
N THR A 114 25.06 8.69 7.94
CA THR A 114 25.94 9.71 8.54
C THR A 114 26.07 10.98 7.68
N ASP A 115 25.30 11.04 6.60
CA ASP A 115 25.35 12.14 5.64
C ASP A 115 24.89 13.46 6.27
N PRO A 116 25.52 14.60 5.91
CA PRO A 116 25.37 15.85 6.67
C PRO A 116 23.94 16.41 6.67
N ASP A 117 23.16 16.15 5.64
CA ASP A 117 21.79 16.64 5.53
C ASP A 117 20.74 15.59 5.92
N PHE A 118 21.13 14.35 6.20
CA PHE A 118 20.19 13.31 6.66
C PHE A 118 19.35 13.75 7.89
N PRO A 119 19.91 14.43 8.90
CA PRO A 119 19.12 14.93 10.02
C PRO A 119 18.03 15.96 9.64
N LYS A 120 18.14 16.58 8.45
CA LYS A 120 17.13 17.51 7.92
C LYS A 120 16.02 16.79 7.14
N GLN A 121 16.23 15.52 6.74
CA GLN A 121 15.28 14.69 5.99
C GLN A 121 14.20 14.11 6.91
N TRP A 122 13.38 15.01 7.45
CA TRP A 122 12.34 14.74 8.43
C TRP A 122 11.30 13.72 7.95
N TYR A 123 11.11 13.59 6.65
CA TYR A 123 10.18 12.65 6.01
C TYR A 123 10.72 11.20 5.98
N LEU A 124 12.03 10.99 6.14
CA LEU A 124 12.67 9.66 6.24
C LEU A 124 12.87 9.21 7.70
N SER A 125 12.99 10.18 8.61
CA SER A 125 13.30 9.92 10.01
C SER A 125 12.72 11.01 10.90
N ASN A 126 11.57 10.77 11.50
CA ASN A 126 10.94 11.71 12.42
C ASN A 126 10.63 11.02 13.77
N PRO A 127 11.36 11.33 14.84
CA PRO A 127 11.11 10.71 16.14
C PRO A 127 9.83 11.16 16.83
N THR A 128 9.19 12.23 16.34
CA THR A 128 8.03 12.88 16.99
C THR A 128 6.73 12.80 16.20
N HIS A 129 6.82 12.57 14.90
CA HIS A 129 5.68 12.51 14.00
C HIS A 129 5.79 11.32 13.05
N GLN A 130 4.72 11.05 12.32
CA GLN A 130 4.73 10.02 11.28
C GLN A 130 5.69 10.43 10.15
N ASP A 131 6.48 9.47 9.68
CA ASP A 131 7.34 9.56 8.51
C ASP A 131 7.00 8.45 7.50
N LEU A 132 7.81 8.30 6.43
CA LEU A 132 7.63 7.28 5.38
C LEU A 132 8.03 5.86 5.82
N ASN A 133 8.44 5.66 7.08
CA ASN A 133 8.86 4.38 7.66
C ASN A 133 9.98 3.68 6.86
N THR A 134 10.87 4.47 6.23
CA THR A 134 11.97 3.96 5.42
C THR A 134 13.00 3.19 6.24
N LYS A 135 13.27 3.66 7.47
CA LYS A 135 14.19 2.98 8.40
C LYS A 135 13.76 1.55 8.71
N ALA A 136 12.46 1.27 8.76
CA ALA A 136 11.97 -0.10 8.97
C ALA A 136 12.27 -1.01 7.78
N ALA A 137 12.26 -0.49 6.55
CA ALA A 137 12.69 -1.21 5.36
C ALA A 137 14.21 -1.42 5.34
N TRP A 138 15.00 -0.37 5.62
CA TRP A 138 16.47 -0.42 5.68
C TRP A 138 16.96 -1.38 6.78
N ALA A 139 16.33 -1.37 7.95
CA ALA A 139 16.65 -2.28 9.03
C ALA A 139 16.39 -3.76 8.69
N GLN A 140 15.54 -4.03 7.72
CA GLN A 140 15.31 -5.36 7.15
C GLN A 140 16.34 -5.72 6.07
N GLY A 141 17.20 -4.77 5.66
CA GLY A 141 18.25 -4.93 4.66
C GLY A 141 17.85 -4.53 3.24
N TYR A 142 16.69 -3.87 3.06
CA TYR A 142 16.21 -3.41 1.75
C TYR A 142 16.54 -1.94 1.55
N THR A 143 17.28 -1.64 0.52
CA THR A 143 17.89 -0.33 0.24
C THR A 143 17.80 0.07 -1.23
N GLY A 144 17.05 -0.70 -2.04
CA GLY A 144 16.87 -0.52 -3.48
C GLY A 144 17.89 -1.29 -4.33
N LYS A 145 18.73 -2.13 -3.72
CA LYS A 145 19.80 -2.83 -4.42
C LYS A 145 19.28 -3.75 -5.53
N GLY A 146 19.82 -3.57 -6.75
CA GLY A 146 19.44 -4.34 -7.93
C GLY A 146 18.19 -3.81 -8.64
N VAL A 147 17.60 -2.71 -8.16
CA VAL A 147 16.49 -2.02 -8.82
C VAL A 147 17.03 -0.83 -9.61
N VAL A 148 16.48 -0.60 -10.80
CA VAL A 148 16.84 0.50 -11.70
C VAL A 148 15.66 1.44 -11.82
N VAL A 149 15.88 2.71 -11.52
CA VAL A 149 14.89 3.80 -11.63
C VAL A 149 15.39 4.81 -12.64
N THR A 150 14.53 5.33 -13.49
CA THR A 150 14.87 6.46 -14.37
C THR A 150 13.95 7.65 -14.11
N ILE A 151 14.51 8.85 -14.12
CA ILE A 151 13.81 10.12 -14.01
C ILE A 151 13.57 10.66 -15.41
N LEU A 152 12.32 10.82 -15.80
CA LEU A 152 11.92 11.44 -17.06
C LEU A 152 11.71 12.94 -16.80
N ASP A 153 12.67 13.82 -17.20
CA ASP A 153 12.65 15.21 -16.74
C ASP A 153 13.54 16.13 -17.63
N ASP A 154 14.10 17.21 -17.05
CA ASP A 154 14.97 18.19 -17.70
C ASP A 154 16.45 17.78 -17.75
N GLY A 155 16.75 16.55 -17.35
CA GLY A 155 18.10 15.97 -17.28
C GLY A 155 18.50 15.62 -15.85
N VAL A 156 19.60 14.87 -15.71
CA VAL A 156 20.19 14.49 -14.41
C VAL A 156 21.68 14.76 -14.43
N GLU A 157 22.18 15.51 -13.45
CA GLU A 157 23.63 15.76 -13.26
C GLU A 157 24.32 14.46 -12.84
N LYS A 158 24.71 13.63 -13.86
CA LYS A 158 25.26 12.29 -13.65
C LYS A 158 26.55 12.26 -12.85
N ASP A 159 27.32 13.40 -12.89
CA ASP A 159 28.60 13.57 -12.20
C ASP A 159 28.42 14.15 -10.78
N HIS A 160 27.19 14.34 -10.32
CA HIS A 160 26.93 14.79 -8.94
C HIS A 160 27.54 13.81 -7.94
N PRO A 161 28.34 14.25 -6.95
CA PRO A 161 29.08 13.35 -6.05
C PRO A 161 28.17 12.42 -5.24
N ASP A 162 26.91 12.79 -5.06
CA ASP A 162 25.91 12.00 -4.35
C ASP A 162 25.09 11.06 -5.25
N LEU A 163 25.24 11.16 -6.58
CA LEU A 163 24.53 10.31 -7.55
C LEU A 163 25.47 9.38 -8.32
N ILE A 164 26.71 9.77 -8.56
CA ILE A 164 27.65 9.10 -9.47
C ILE A 164 27.86 7.61 -9.15
N SER A 165 27.83 7.21 -7.88
CA SER A 165 28.00 5.81 -7.48
C SER A 165 26.83 4.93 -7.89
N ASN A 166 25.65 5.51 -8.01
CA ASN A 166 24.39 4.87 -8.35
C ASN A 166 23.98 5.12 -9.81
N TYR A 167 24.67 6.04 -10.50
CA TYR A 167 24.34 6.36 -11.89
C TYR A 167 24.40 5.14 -12.81
N ASP A 168 23.43 5.06 -13.70
CA ASP A 168 23.26 3.97 -14.67
C ASP A 168 23.10 4.55 -16.08
N PRO A 169 24.13 4.42 -16.94
CA PRO A 169 24.05 4.90 -18.30
C PRO A 169 23.06 4.12 -19.19
N GLU A 170 22.77 2.86 -18.88
CA GLU A 170 21.76 2.08 -19.62
C GLU A 170 20.33 2.51 -19.29
N ALA A 171 20.13 3.24 -18.17
CA ALA A 171 18.87 3.83 -17.78
C ALA A 171 18.76 5.32 -18.16
N SER A 172 19.67 5.81 -19.03
CA SER A 172 19.83 7.25 -19.32
C SER A 172 19.84 7.52 -20.82
N TYR A 173 19.29 8.65 -21.22
CA TYR A 173 19.31 9.12 -22.60
C TYR A 173 18.94 10.61 -22.69
N ASP A 174 19.47 11.31 -23.67
CA ASP A 174 19.02 12.64 -24.07
C ASP A 174 18.11 12.52 -25.31
N VAL A 175 16.82 12.73 -25.14
CA VAL A 175 15.85 12.67 -26.24
C VAL A 175 15.80 14.00 -26.99
N ASN A 176 16.17 15.13 -26.34
CA ASN A 176 16.16 16.44 -26.95
C ASN A 176 17.28 16.57 -27.98
N ASP A 177 18.52 16.19 -27.63
CA ASP A 177 19.68 16.28 -28.50
C ASP A 177 19.98 14.95 -29.24
N GLY A 178 19.40 13.84 -28.82
CA GLY A 178 19.46 12.55 -29.51
C GLY A 178 20.70 11.74 -29.20
N ASP A 179 21.27 11.87 -28.00
CA ASP A 179 22.46 11.15 -27.55
C ASP A 179 22.30 10.44 -26.20
N ALA A 180 23.35 9.84 -25.67
CA ALA A 180 23.31 9.05 -24.45
C ALA A 180 23.64 9.86 -23.18
N ASP A 181 23.90 11.17 -23.29
CA ASP A 181 24.31 12.02 -22.18
C ASP A 181 23.09 12.78 -21.56
N PRO A 182 22.55 12.38 -20.45
CA PRO A 182 21.38 13.04 -19.85
C PRO A 182 21.72 14.31 -19.08
N GLN A 183 22.96 14.84 -19.26
CA GLN A 183 23.43 16.00 -18.51
C GLN A 183 22.53 17.21 -18.75
N PRO A 184 22.04 17.88 -17.70
CA PRO A 184 21.19 19.05 -17.89
C PRO A 184 21.97 20.23 -18.48
N ARG A 185 21.31 21.03 -19.30
CA ARG A 185 21.87 22.26 -19.80
C ARG A 185 22.00 23.28 -18.66
N TYR A 186 23.25 23.78 -18.45
CA TYR A 186 23.51 24.76 -17.39
C TYR A 186 23.20 26.18 -17.85
N THR A 187 22.27 26.84 -17.17
CA THR A 187 21.93 28.23 -17.36
C THR A 187 22.36 29.08 -16.16
N GLN A 188 22.30 30.40 -16.26
CA GLN A 188 22.57 31.29 -15.13
C GLN A 188 21.53 31.16 -14.01
N ARG A 189 20.29 30.82 -14.36
CA ARG A 189 19.17 30.65 -13.41
C ARG A 189 18.99 29.21 -12.93
N ASN A 190 19.87 28.29 -13.39
CA ASN A 190 19.73 26.86 -13.09
C ASN A 190 18.31 26.31 -13.40
N GLU A 191 17.82 26.62 -14.59
CA GLU A 191 16.46 26.28 -15.01
C GLU A 191 16.23 24.75 -15.02
N ASN A 192 17.20 23.98 -15.51
CA ASN A 192 17.12 22.52 -15.66
C ASN A 192 17.70 21.80 -14.43
N ARG A 193 17.21 22.13 -13.25
CA ARG A 193 17.63 21.53 -11.97
C ARG A 193 16.69 20.45 -11.46
N HIS A 194 15.51 20.37 -12.07
CA HIS A 194 14.39 19.65 -11.51
C HIS A 194 14.65 18.14 -11.49
N GLY A 195 15.09 17.54 -12.59
CA GLY A 195 15.38 16.10 -12.66
C GLY A 195 16.54 15.66 -11.76
N THR A 196 17.58 16.53 -11.59
CA THR A 196 18.66 16.24 -10.62
C THR A 196 18.14 16.19 -9.19
N ARG A 197 17.19 17.05 -8.83
CA ARG A 197 16.55 17.06 -7.51
C ARG A 197 15.74 15.79 -7.29
N CYS A 198 14.92 15.41 -8.26
CA CYS A 198 14.14 14.17 -8.24
C CYS A 198 15.02 12.91 -8.12
N ALA A 199 16.16 12.89 -8.81
CA ALA A 199 17.09 11.76 -8.77
C ALA A 199 17.70 11.54 -7.37
N GLY A 200 18.03 12.62 -6.66
CA GLY A 200 18.57 12.56 -5.30
C GLY A 200 17.57 12.00 -4.28
N GLU A 201 16.29 12.32 -4.41
CA GLU A 201 15.26 11.77 -3.54
C GLU A 201 15.13 10.24 -3.65
N VAL A 202 15.31 9.72 -4.86
CA VAL A 202 15.27 8.27 -5.10
C VAL A 202 16.53 7.59 -4.59
N ALA A 203 17.73 8.08 -4.99
CA ALA A 203 18.94 7.28 -4.97
C ALA A 203 20.22 8.07 -4.64
N ALA A 204 20.15 9.21 -3.92
CA ALA A 204 21.33 9.80 -3.32
C ALA A 204 22.03 8.77 -2.43
N ALA A 205 23.35 8.65 -2.54
CA ALA A 205 24.13 7.58 -1.95
C ALA A 205 24.32 7.78 -0.44
N ALA A 206 24.09 6.76 0.36
CA ALA A 206 24.25 6.85 1.81
C ALA A 206 25.71 6.75 2.26
N ASN A 207 26.06 7.44 3.34
CA ASN A 207 27.34 7.37 4.04
C ASN A 207 28.55 7.81 3.19
N ASN A 208 28.34 8.74 2.27
CA ASN A 208 29.41 9.30 1.42
C ASN A 208 29.86 10.71 1.88
N GLY A 209 29.17 11.28 2.89
CA GLY A 209 29.49 12.60 3.46
C GLY A 209 29.00 13.77 2.58
N VAL A 210 28.08 13.54 1.64
CA VAL A 210 27.54 14.53 0.72
C VAL A 210 26.04 14.58 0.86
N CYS A 211 25.42 15.77 0.89
CA CYS A 211 23.98 16.02 0.98
C CYS A 211 23.25 15.13 2.00
N GLY A 212 22.20 14.47 1.57
CA GLY A 212 21.41 13.52 2.36
C GLY A 212 21.45 12.13 1.75
N VAL A 213 20.33 11.40 1.88
CA VAL A 213 20.22 10.03 1.32
C VAL A 213 18.94 9.88 0.53
N GLY A 214 18.98 9.09 -0.53
CA GLY A 214 17.79 8.67 -1.24
C GLY A 214 17.00 7.62 -0.46
N VAL A 215 15.70 7.55 -0.70
CA VAL A 215 14.82 6.51 -0.12
C VAL A 215 15.38 5.11 -0.42
N ALA A 216 15.86 4.90 -1.64
CA ALA A 216 16.48 3.67 -2.15
C ALA A 216 17.94 3.90 -2.48
N TYR A 217 18.76 4.27 -1.48
CA TYR A 217 20.12 4.77 -1.64
C TYR A 217 21.13 3.79 -2.29
N ASN A 218 20.75 2.55 -2.55
CA ASN A 218 21.50 1.55 -3.33
C ASN A 218 20.83 1.17 -4.65
N ALA A 219 19.71 1.81 -5.02
CA ALA A 219 19.13 1.67 -6.34
C ALA A 219 20.02 2.29 -7.41
N LYS A 220 19.94 1.78 -8.63
CA LYS A 220 20.52 2.45 -9.80
C LYS A 220 19.59 3.54 -10.28
N ILE A 221 20.19 4.67 -10.69
CA ILE A 221 19.46 5.86 -11.11
C ILE A 221 19.91 6.31 -12.49
N GLY A 222 18.96 6.48 -13.40
CA GLY A 222 19.16 7.10 -14.70
C GLY A 222 18.36 8.38 -14.85
N GLY A 223 18.60 9.08 -15.95
CA GLY A 223 17.86 10.27 -16.33
C GLY A 223 17.56 10.30 -17.82
N VAL A 224 16.38 10.75 -18.18
CA VAL A 224 16.00 11.05 -19.55
C VAL A 224 15.78 12.56 -19.69
N ARG A 225 16.68 13.24 -20.37
CA ARG A 225 16.51 14.65 -20.70
C ARG A 225 15.51 14.78 -21.83
N MET A 226 14.30 15.23 -21.52
CA MET A 226 13.19 15.33 -22.48
C MET A 226 12.42 16.66 -22.39
N LEU A 227 12.51 17.39 -21.28
CA LEU A 227 11.75 18.62 -21.05
C LEU A 227 12.50 19.91 -21.44
N ASP A 228 13.77 19.82 -21.79
CA ASP A 228 14.60 20.98 -22.18
C ASP A 228 14.53 21.24 -23.70
N GLY A 229 13.44 20.89 -24.35
CA GLY A 229 13.18 21.07 -25.77
C GLY A 229 11.68 21.05 -26.09
N GLU A 230 11.33 20.93 -27.37
CA GLU A 230 9.93 20.73 -27.76
C GLU A 230 9.48 19.32 -27.40
N VAL A 231 8.51 19.20 -26.51
CA VAL A 231 7.90 17.93 -26.13
C VAL A 231 6.82 17.54 -27.14
N THR A 232 7.03 16.42 -27.83
CA THR A 232 6.09 15.86 -28.82
C THR A 232 5.74 14.42 -28.44
N ASP A 233 4.66 13.87 -29.01
CA ASP A 233 4.26 12.46 -28.82
C ASP A 233 5.41 11.47 -29.06
N VAL A 234 6.34 11.79 -29.97
CA VAL A 234 7.54 10.98 -30.23
C VAL A 234 8.53 11.08 -29.08
N VAL A 235 8.76 12.28 -28.53
CA VAL A 235 9.65 12.51 -27.39
C VAL A 235 9.13 11.76 -26.17
N GLU A 236 7.86 11.91 -25.86
CA GLU A 236 7.22 11.19 -24.77
C GLU A 236 7.31 9.68 -24.93
N ALA A 237 6.92 9.17 -26.10
CA ALA A 237 6.96 7.74 -26.38
C ALA A 237 8.35 7.14 -26.28
N ARG A 238 9.40 7.84 -26.78
CA ARG A 238 10.79 7.41 -26.63
C ARG A 238 11.23 7.36 -25.17
N SER A 239 10.86 8.37 -24.40
CA SER A 239 11.18 8.46 -22.97
C SER A 239 10.51 7.33 -22.18
N LEU A 240 9.22 7.11 -22.39
CA LEU A 240 8.41 6.08 -21.72
C LEU A 240 8.78 4.65 -22.13
N SER A 241 9.48 4.47 -23.24
CA SER A 241 9.87 3.15 -23.76
C SER A 241 11.38 2.91 -23.78
N LEU A 242 12.18 3.74 -23.09
CA LEU A 242 13.62 3.55 -22.98
C LEU A 242 13.93 2.25 -22.22
N ASN A 243 14.69 1.34 -22.81
CA ASN A 243 15.22 0.11 -22.20
C ASN A 243 14.27 -0.61 -21.21
N PRO A 244 13.04 -1.02 -21.60
CA PRO A 244 12.02 -1.52 -20.68
C PRO A 244 12.34 -2.91 -20.09
N GLN A 245 13.43 -3.55 -20.53
CA GLN A 245 13.93 -4.79 -19.93
C GLN A 245 14.98 -4.53 -18.85
N HIS A 246 15.57 -3.35 -18.82
CA HIS A 246 16.57 -2.92 -17.87
C HIS A 246 15.98 -1.99 -16.79
N ILE A 247 15.19 -1.00 -17.20
CA ILE A 247 14.54 -0.05 -16.31
C ILE A 247 13.31 -0.69 -15.67
N HIS A 248 13.24 -0.64 -14.35
CA HIS A 248 12.12 -1.20 -13.59
C HIS A 248 11.03 -0.15 -13.33
N ILE A 249 11.46 1.09 -12.99
CA ILE A 249 10.57 2.17 -12.57
C ILE A 249 10.89 3.42 -13.37
N TYR A 250 9.87 4.06 -13.92
CA TYR A 250 9.91 5.36 -14.56
C TYR A 250 9.20 6.36 -13.66
N SER A 251 9.88 7.40 -13.23
CA SER A 251 9.35 8.47 -12.39
C SER A 251 9.20 9.74 -13.23
N ALA A 252 7.98 10.25 -13.32
CA ALA A 252 7.63 11.45 -14.08
C ALA A 252 6.96 12.49 -13.18
N SER A 253 7.51 13.70 -13.18
CA SER A 253 7.02 14.82 -12.40
C SER A 253 6.62 15.98 -13.32
N TRP A 254 5.88 15.66 -14.38
CA TRP A 254 5.39 16.60 -15.41
C TRP A 254 4.03 16.14 -15.96
N GLY A 255 3.37 17.02 -16.71
CA GLY A 255 2.05 16.76 -17.32
C GLY A 255 1.58 17.96 -18.11
N PRO A 256 0.28 18.03 -18.45
CA PRO A 256 -0.36 19.24 -18.99
C PRO A 256 -0.21 20.44 -18.06
N GLU A 257 -0.50 21.65 -18.56
CA GLU A 257 -0.49 22.86 -17.76
C GLU A 257 -1.47 22.80 -16.58
N ASP A 258 -1.00 23.11 -15.37
CA ASP A 258 -1.76 23.15 -14.12
C ASP A 258 -2.54 24.48 -13.98
N ASP A 259 -3.35 24.84 -14.97
CA ASP A 259 -3.96 26.19 -15.14
C ASP A 259 -5.46 26.25 -14.83
N GLY A 260 -6.05 25.14 -14.40
CA GLY A 260 -7.46 25.03 -14.08
C GLY A 260 -8.40 25.08 -15.30
N LYS A 261 -7.88 24.89 -16.54
CA LYS A 261 -8.67 24.87 -17.76
C LYS A 261 -8.19 23.87 -18.83
N SER A 262 -6.91 23.48 -18.82
CA SER A 262 -6.37 22.52 -19.76
C SER A 262 -7.02 21.15 -19.61
N LEU A 263 -7.20 20.44 -20.73
CA LEU A 263 -7.70 19.07 -20.81
C LEU A 263 -6.84 18.37 -21.87
N ASP A 264 -5.85 17.64 -21.43
CA ASP A 264 -4.88 17.00 -22.32
C ASP A 264 -4.36 15.68 -21.69
N GLY A 265 -3.61 14.92 -22.47
CA GLY A 265 -3.06 13.65 -22.04
C GLY A 265 -2.26 12.96 -23.13
N PRO A 266 -1.76 11.75 -22.88
CA PRO A 266 -0.87 11.05 -23.79
C PRO A 266 -1.52 10.89 -25.17
N ALA A 267 -0.79 11.29 -26.22
CA ALA A 267 -1.23 11.10 -27.59
C ALA A 267 -1.02 9.64 -28.03
N LYS A 268 -1.14 9.32 -29.29
CA LYS A 268 -1.19 7.92 -29.77
C LYS A 268 0.05 7.10 -29.42
N MET A 269 1.25 7.67 -29.63
CA MET A 269 2.49 6.92 -29.44
C MET A 269 2.83 6.76 -27.94
N ALA A 270 2.57 7.78 -27.13
CA ALA A 270 2.73 7.69 -25.67
C ALA A 270 1.76 6.66 -25.07
N LYS A 271 0.50 6.60 -25.52
CA LYS A 271 -0.46 5.53 -25.13
C LYS A 271 0.06 4.14 -25.46
N GLU A 272 0.62 3.98 -26.66
CA GLU A 272 1.23 2.69 -27.07
C GLU A 272 2.47 2.36 -26.24
N ALA A 273 3.29 3.35 -25.88
CA ALA A 273 4.46 3.17 -25.02
C ALA A 273 4.05 2.67 -23.63
N PHE A 274 3.03 3.24 -23.02
CA PHE A 274 2.46 2.72 -21.76
C PHE A 274 2.02 1.25 -21.92
N LEU A 275 1.22 0.95 -22.96
CA LEU A 275 0.71 -0.41 -23.19
C LEU A 275 1.83 -1.42 -23.40
N GLN A 276 2.87 -1.06 -24.17
CA GLN A 276 4.04 -1.92 -24.35
C GLN A 276 4.85 -2.06 -23.05
N GLY A 277 5.01 -0.98 -22.31
CA GLY A 277 5.68 -0.98 -21.01
C GLY A 277 5.04 -1.97 -20.04
N ILE A 278 3.73 -1.89 -19.83
CA ILE A 278 3.02 -2.77 -18.88
C ILE A 278 2.89 -4.22 -19.36
N THR A 279 2.95 -4.46 -20.68
CA THR A 279 2.77 -5.82 -21.23
C THR A 279 4.09 -6.54 -21.48
N LYS A 280 5.14 -5.82 -21.89
CA LYS A 280 6.43 -6.39 -22.30
C LYS A 280 7.58 -6.03 -21.38
N GLY A 281 7.51 -4.89 -20.69
CA GLY A 281 8.54 -4.42 -19.77
C GLY A 281 8.84 -5.43 -18.66
N ARG A 282 10.04 -5.41 -18.11
CA ARG A 282 10.47 -6.31 -17.03
C ARG A 282 10.16 -7.78 -17.32
N SER A 283 10.46 -8.24 -18.53
CA SER A 283 10.19 -9.62 -18.99
C SER A 283 8.72 -10.05 -18.87
N GLY A 284 7.79 -9.11 -19.10
CA GLY A 284 6.33 -9.34 -19.04
C GLY A 284 5.70 -9.10 -17.67
N LEU A 285 6.47 -8.70 -16.64
CA LEU A 285 5.92 -8.26 -15.34
C LEU A 285 5.35 -6.83 -15.41
N GLY A 286 5.72 -6.07 -16.43
CA GLY A 286 5.33 -4.70 -16.69
C GLY A 286 6.22 -3.66 -16.02
N SER A 287 6.58 -2.63 -16.77
CA SER A 287 7.22 -1.42 -16.26
C SER A 287 6.32 -0.72 -15.25
N ILE A 288 6.90 -0.09 -14.25
CA ILE A 288 6.16 0.65 -13.22
C ILE A 288 6.32 2.13 -13.52
N PHE A 289 5.19 2.83 -13.72
CA PHE A 289 5.14 4.27 -13.99
C PHE A 289 4.62 5.00 -12.78
N VAL A 290 5.44 5.88 -12.18
CA VAL A 290 5.09 6.71 -11.02
C VAL A 290 4.93 8.14 -11.50
N TRP A 291 3.82 8.78 -11.15
CA TRP A 291 3.44 10.08 -11.68
C TRP A 291 3.04 11.06 -10.58
N ALA A 292 3.50 12.32 -10.68
CA ALA A 292 3.05 13.41 -9.83
C ALA A 292 1.61 13.82 -10.19
N SER A 293 0.76 14.08 -9.19
CA SER A 293 -0.68 14.31 -9.42
C SER A 293 -1.05 15.71 -9.92
N GLY A 294 -0.08 16.66 -9.99
CA GLY A 294 -0.30 18.03 -10.45
C GLY A 294 -0.24 19.07 -9.33
N ASN A 295 -0.02 20.34 -9.70
CA ASN A 295 0.18 21.47 -8.78
C ASN A 295 -0.81 22.63 -9.01
N GLY A 296 -1.91 22.39 -9.70
CA GLY A 296 -2.94 23.39 -10.04
C GLY A 296 -3.94 23.68 -8.93
N GLY A 297 -3.69 23.27 -7.68
CA GLY A 297 -4.66 23.46 -6.58
C GLY A 297 -5.07 24.92 -6.34
N ARG A 298 -4.17 25.90 -6.53
CA ARG A 298 -4.50 27.35 -6.46
C ARG A 298 -5.48 27.76 -7.55
N GLU A 299 -5.34 27.17 -8.74
CA GLU A 299 -6.17 27.42 -9.92
C GLU A 299 -7.46 26.58 -9.90
N GLN A 300 -7.67 25.82 -8.80
CA GLN A 300 -8.77 24.87 -8.64
C GLN A 300 -8.82 23.86 -9.80
N ASP A 301 -7.67 23.35 -10.20
CA ASP A 301 -7.57 22.30 -11.22
C ASP A 301 -7.99 20.92 -10.67
N SER A 302 -8.16 19.98 -11.57
CA SER A 302 -8.58 18.62 -11.29
C SER A 302 -7.73 17.64 -12.08
N CYS A 303 -6.96 16.83 -11.40
CA CYS A 303 -6.04 15.89 -12.04
C CYS A 303 -6.74 14.78 -12.86
N ASN A 304 -8.05 14.68 -12.83
CA ASN A 304 -8.82 13.88 -13.80
C ASN A 304 -8.95 14.55 -15.20
N CYS A 305 -8.49 15.79 -15.35
CA CYS A 305 -8.33 16.46 -16.65
C CYS A 305 -6.93 16.27 -17.25
N ASP A 306 -6.04 15.60 -16.54
CA ASP A 306 -4.73 15.15 -16.99
C ASP A 306 -4.77 13.64 -17.29
N GLY A 307 -4.56 13.30 -18.56
CA GLY A 307 -4.62 11.92 -19.08
C GLY A 307 -3.45 11.03 -18.66
N TYR A 308 -2.40 11.58 -18.02
CA TYR A 308 -1.30 10.81 -17.43
C TYR A 308 -1.64 10.38 -16.02
N THR A 309 -2.13 11.27 -15.18
CA THR A 309 -2.51 10.98 -13.78
C THR A 309 -3.77 10.16 -13.70
N ASN A 310 -4.69 10.27 -14.65
CA ASN A 310 -5.92 9.47 -14.70
C ASN A 310 -5.78 8.16 -15.48
N SER A 311 -4.56 7.81 -15.90
CA SER A 311 -4.29 6.53 -16.55
C SER A 311 -4.32 5.38 -15.54
N ILE A 312 -4.88 4.22 -15.90
CA ILE A 312 -4.81 3.01 -15.08
C ILE A 312 -3.39 2.44 -14.96
N TYR A 313 -2.48 2.86 -15.85
CA TYR A 313 -1.11 2.36 -15.95
C TYR A 313 -0.14 3.10 -15.04
N THR A 314 -0.52 4.25 -14.52
CA THR A 314 0.31 5.09 -13.67
C THR A 314 -0.11 5.00 -12.20
N LEU A 315 0.88 5.10 -11.29
CA LEU A 315 0.64 5.35 -9.88
C LEU A 315 0.65 6.87 -9.67
N SER A 316 -0.52 7.48 -9.62
CA SER A 316 -0.66 8.92 -9.35
C SER A 316 -0.46 9.20 -7.87
N ILE A 317 0.54 10.04 -7.55
CA ILE A 317 0.99 10.34 -6.19
C ILE A 317 0.76 11.81 -5.87
N SER A 318 -0.01 12.07 -4.83
CA SER A 318 -0.26 13.40 -4.28
C SER A 318 0.71 13.75 -3.15
N SER A 319 0.53 14.91 -2.55
CA SER A 319 1.40 15.45 -1.51
C SER A 319 0.68 15.71 -0.20
N THR A 320 1.43 15.59 0.91
CA THR A 320 1.04 16.11 2.23
C THR A 320 2.16 16.93 2.84
N THR A 321 1.82 17.90 3.71
CA THR A 321 2.82 18.68 4.45
C THR A 321 3.35 17.90 5.66
N GLU A 322 4.40 18.39 6.32
CA GLU A 322 4.92 17.83 7.58
C GLU A 322 3.81 17.66 8.65
N SER A 323 2.85 18.57 8.67
CA SER A 323 1.73 18.56 9.62
C SER A 323 0.53 17.72 9.17
N GLY A 324 0.62 17.03 8.04
CA GLY A 324 -0.48 16.20 7.51
C GLY A 324 -1.59 16.99 6.81
N ASN A 325 -1.37 18.26 6.48
CA ASN A 325 -2.33 19.10 5.76
C ASN A 325 -2.21 18.94 4.24
N VAL A 326 -3.32 19.22 3.53
CA VAL A 326 -3.32 19.31 2.07
C VAL A 326 -2.53 20.56 1.65
N PRO A 327 -1.46 20.44 0.85
CA PRO A 327 -0.71 21.59 0.35
C PRO A 327 -1.57 22.48 -0.55
N TRP A 328 -1.25 23.77 -0.60
CA TRP A 328 -1.99 24.76 -1.39
C TRP A 328 -1.98 24.50 -2.92
N TYR A 329 -1.01 23.74 -3.39
CA TYR A 329 -0.85 23.37 -4.80
C TYR A 329 -1.52 22.04 -5.17
N SER A 330 -1.92 21.21 -4.19
CA SER A 330 -2.46 19.87 -4.41
C SER A 330 -3.82 19.92 -5.10
N GLU A 331 -4.02 19.05 -6.06
CA GLU A 331 -5.26 18.90 -6.81
C GLU A 331 -6.09 17.74 -6.26
N PRO A 332 -7.38 17.93 -5.99
CA PRO A 332 -8.26 16.83 -5.59
C PRO A 332 -8.76 16.06 -6.81
N CYS A 333 -8.55 14.74 -6.85
CA CYS A 333 -9.20 13.90 -7.85
C CYS A 333 -9.34 12.43 -7.41
N SER A 334 -10.20 11.69 -8.07
CA SER A 334 -10.48 10.30 -7.73
C SER A 334 -9.48 9.30 -8.32
N SER A 335 -8.56 9.75 -9.16
CA SER A 335 -7.50 8.92 -9.76
C SER A 335 -6.25 8.78 -8.87
N THR A 336 -6.06 9.69 -7.91
CA THR A 336 -4.94 9.63 -6.95
C THR A 336 -4.96 8.31 -6.18
N LEU A 337 -3.81 7.61 -6.18
CA LEU A 337 -3.69 6.31 -5.52
C LEU A 337 -3.20 6.43 -4.08
N ALA A 338 -2.17 7.26 -3.85
CA ALA A 338 -1.58 7.48 -2.53
C ALA A 338 -0.87 8.83 -2.43
N THR A 339 -0.25 9.11 -1.30
CA THR A 339 0.49 10.35 -1.05
C THR A 339 1.83 10.09 -0.38
N THR A 340 2.79 11.02 -0.57
CA THR A 340 4.00 11.14 0.23
C THR A 340 4.16 12.57 0.73
N PHE A 341 5.21 12.83 1.49
CA PHE A 341 5.48 14.18 2.00
C PHE A 341 6.03 15.10 0.91
N SER A 342 5.73 16.38 1.04
CA SER A 342 6.35 17.48 0.30
C SER A 342 6.25 18.78 1.12
N SER A 343 6.55 19.92 0.49
CA SER A 343 6.45 21.23 1.13
C SER A 343 5.00 21.64 1.41
N GLY A 344 4.83 22.54 2.36
CA GLY A 344 3.55 23.18 2.66
C GLY A 344 3.56 24.69 2.46
N ASN A 345 3.02 25.44 3.44
CA ASN A 345 3.02 26.88 3.45
C ASN A 345 4.42 27.47 3.67
N PRO A 346 4.63 28.75 3.36
CA PRO A 346 5.87 29.43 3.70
C PRO A 346 6.20 29.31 5.20
N GLY A 347 7.37 28.77 5.50
CA GLY A 347 7.83 28.49 6.87
C GLY A 347 7.69 27.04 7.32
N GLU A 348 6.98 26.18 6.59
CA GLU A 348 7.00 24.72 6.77
C GLU A 348 8.23 24.13 6.06
N LYS A 349 8.68 22.96 6.53
CA LYS A 349 9.83 22.26 5.96
C LYS A 349 9.54 21.80 4.54
N GLN A 350 10.58 21.77 3.72
CA GLN A 350 10.54 21.29 2.35
C GLN A 350 11.40 20.04 2.20
N ILE A 351 11.54 19.54 0.99
CA ILE A 351 12.29 18.32 0.71
C ILE A 351 13.77 18.62 0.49
N VAL A 352 14.62 17.79 1.08
CA VAL A 352 16.10 17.89 1.06
C VAL A 352 16.64 16.90 0.06
N THR A 353 17.42 17.35 -0.93
CA THR A 353 17.93 16.52 -2.02
C THR A 353 19.17 17.12 -2.68
N THR A 354 19.66 16.48 -3.72
CA THR A 354 20.73 16.99 -4.62
C THR A 354 20.26 18.22 -5.42
N ASP A 355 21.19 19.06 -5.87
CA ASP A 355 20.91 20.19 -6.76
C ASP A 355 22.06 20.36 -7.77
N LEU A 356 21.84 21.14 -8.82
CA LEU A 356 22.86 21.41 -9.85
C LEU A 356 24.17 21.98 -9.29
N ARG A 357 25.25 21.76 -10.06
CA ARG A 357 26.60 22.19 -9.76
C ARG A 357 27.14 21.55 -8.49
N GLN A 358 26.86 20.26 -8.33
CA GLN A 358 27.30 19.42 -7.22
C GLN A 358 26.89 20.00 -5.84
N LYS A 359 25.69 20.61 -5.77
CA LYS A 359 25.17 21.24 -4.57
C LYS A 359 24.04 20.38 -3.98
N CYS A 360 23.66 20.72 -2.76
CA CYS A 360 22.49 20.21 -2.08
C CYS A 360 21.42 21.32 -1.97
N THR A 361 20.18 20.94 -1.78
CA THR A 361 19.09 21.87 -1.51
C THR A 361 18.20 21.33 -0.39
N ASP A 362 17.59 22.23 0.36
CA ASP A 362 16.54 21.94 1.35
C ASP A 362 15.18 22.59 0.97
N SER A 363 15.03 22.89 -0.32
CA SER A 363 13.90 23.66 -0.84
C SER A 363 13.30 23.07 -2.11
N HIS A 364 13.14 21.73 -2.17
CA HIS A 364 12.37 21.08 -3.22
C HIS A 364 10.90 20.96 -2.81
N THR A 365 9.96 21.08 -3.76
CA THR A 365 8.53 21.33 -3.50
C THR A 365 7.63 20.76 -4.59
N GLY A 366 6.33 20.76 -4.33
CA GLY A 366 5.30 20.31 -5.26
C GLY A 366 5.08 18.81 -5.22
N THR A 367 4.12 18.33 -6.00
CA THR A 367 3.92 16.90 -6.21
C THR A 367 5.11 16.27 -6.95
N SER A 368 5.92 17.12 -7.58
CA SER A 368 7.20 16.74 -8.18
C SER A 368 8.21 16.14 -7.19
N ALA A 369 8.15 16.51 -5.90
CA ALA A 369 8.96 15.87 -4.87
C ALA A 369 8.30 14.61 -4.31
N SER A 370 6.98 14.51 -4.38
CA SER A 370 6.27 13.34 -3.85
C SER A 370 6.41 12.09 -4.72
N ALA A 371 6.38 12.23 -6.04
CA ALA A 371 6.49 11.10 -6.96
C ALA A 371 7.85 10.37 -6.85
N PRO A 372 9.02 11.06 -6.80
CA PRO A 372 10.30 10.40 -6.60
C PRO A 372 10.43 9.67 -5.26
N LEU A 373 9.91 10.24 -4.17
CA LEU A 373 9.88 9.55 -2.87
C LEU A 373 9.08 8.24 -2.96
N ALA A 374 7.93 8.26 -3.65
CA ALA A 374 7.14 7.06 -3.91
C ALA A 374 7.91 6.05 -4.79
N ALA A 375 8.60 6.52 -5.85
CA ALA A 375 9.41 5.66 -6.70
C ALA A 375 10.54 4.96 -5.91
N GLY A 376 11.16 5.66 -4.95
CA GLY A 376 12.12 5.09 -4.02
C GLY A 376 11.50 4.01 -3.12
N ILE A 377 10.33 4.25 -2.53
CA ILE A 377 9.61 3.26 -1.72
C ILE A 377 9.24 2.01 -2.54
N ILE A 378 8.79 2.21 -3.77
CA ILE A 378 8.49 1.14 -4.72
C ILE A 378 9.75 0.33 -5.05
N ALA A 379 10.91 0.99 -5.18
CA ALA A 379 12.18 0.30 -5.39
C ALA A 379 12.57 -0.59 -4.20
N LEU A 380 12.33 -0.16 -2.96
CA LEU A 380 12.51 -1.00 -1.76
C LEU A 380 11.62 -2.25 -1.79
N ALA A 381 10.36 -2.09 -2.20
CA ALA A 381 9.42 -3.21 -2.32
C ALA A 381 9.80 -4.17 -3.45
N LEU A 382 10.32 -3.66 -4.59
CA LEU A 382 10.83 -4.49 -5.67
C LEU A 382 12.08 -5.27 -5.27
N GLU A 383 13.03 -4.68 -4.52
CA GLU A 383 14.17 -5.43 -3.98
C GLU A 383 13.69 -6.60 -3.12
N ALA A 384 12.63 -6.41 -2.34
CA ALA A 384 12.05 -7.46 -1.51
C ALA A 384 11.39 -8.57 -2.33
N ASN A 385 10.85 -8.25 -3.52
CA ASN A 385 10.24 -9.21 -4.43
C ASN A 385 10.26 -8.72 -5.88
N MET A 386 11.28 -9.09 -6.64
CA MET A 386 11.45 -8.72 -8.05
C MET A 386 10.37 -9.29 -9.00
N ASN A 387 9.56 -10.24 -8.54
CA ASN A 387 8.51 -10.88 -9.35
C ASN A 387 7.16 -10.14 -9.28
N LEU A 388 7.08 -9.04 -8.56
CA LEU A 388 5.88 -8.20 -8.52
C LEU A 388 5.58 -7.63 -9.90
N THR A 389 4.34 -7.80 -10.35
CA THR A 389 3.85 -7.13 -11.55
C THR A 389 3.56 -5.65 -11.25
N TRP A 390 3.35 -4.86 -12.32
CA TRP A 390 2.92 -3.46 -12.17
C TRP A 390 1.60 -3.33 -11.39
N ARG A 391 0.66 -4.29 -11.53
CA ARG A 391 -0.60 -4.34 -10.79
C ARG A 391 -0.41 -4.77 -9.34
N ASP A 392 0.44 -5.79 -9.09
CA ASP A 392 0.78 -6.18 -7.73
C ASP A 392 1.28 -4.99 -6.92
N MET A 393 2.10 -4.12 -7.55
CA MET A 393 2.62 -2.91 -6.90
C MET A 393 1.50 -1.93 -6.52
N GLN A 394 0.53 -1.70 -7.38
CA GLN A 394 -0.63 -0.86 -7.05
C GLN A 394 -1.44 -1.45 -5.89
N HIS A 395 -1.64 -2.76 -5.85
CA HIS A 395 -2.30 -3.42 -4.72
C HIS A 395 -1.50 -3.30 -3.42
N LEU A 396 -0.16 -3.39 -3.47
CA LEU A 396 0.69 -3.15 -2.30
C LEU A 396 0.48 -1.73 -1.77
N VAL A 397 0.50 -0.73 -2.65
CA VAL A 397 0.25 0.68 -2.30
C VAL A 397 -1.11 0.84 -1.62
N VAL A 398 -2.20 0.35 -2.22
CA VAL A 398 -3.55 0.46 -1.65
C VAL A 398 -3.67 -0.20 -0.28
N ARG A 399 -2.96 -1.33 -0.07
CA ARG A 399 -3.10 -2.13 1.16
C ARG A 399 -2.23 -1.64 2.31
N THR A 400 -1.16 -0.91 2.03
CA THR A 400 -0.19 -0.47 3.03
C THR A 400 -0.22 1.02 3.32
N SER A 401 -0.88 1.82 2.49
CA SER A 401 -1.03 3.26 2.71
C SER A 401 -1.85 3.55 3.96
N LEU A 402 -1.42 4.57 4.70
CA LEU A 402 -1.95 4.92 6.02
C LEU A 402 -2.77 6.21 5.96
N PRO A 403 -4.10 6.16 6.19
CA PRO A 403 -4.93 7.37 6.26
C PRO A 403 -4.80 8.14 7.58
N GLY A 404 -4.13 7.56 8.60
CA GLY A 404 -3.92 8.20 9.90
C GLY A 404 -3.05 9.44 9.81
N HIS A 405 -3.33 10.44 10.66
CA HIS A 405 -2.62 11.73 10.73
C HIS A 405 -2.77 12.66 9.51
N LEU A 406 -3.39 12.22 8.42
CA LEU A 406 -3.67 13.07 7.26
C LEU A 406 -4.98 13.82 7.46
N ILE A 407 -4.90 15.16 7.37
CA ILE A 407 -6.01 16.05 7.64
C ILE A 407 -6.66 16.48 6.33
N ALA A 408 -7.81 15.87 6.01
CA ALA A 408 -8.66 16.28 4.90
C ALA A 408 -10.13 16.15 5.30
N GLY A 409 -10.96 17.06 4.82
CA GLY A 409 -12.40 17.02 5.08
C GLY A 409 -13.18 16.04 4.20
N ASP A 410 -12.52 15.39 3.25
CA ASP A 410 -13.14 14.56 2.21
C ASP A 410 -12.94 13.05 2.39
N TRP A 411 -12.37 12.62 3.51
CA TRP A 411 -12.22 11.20 3.81
C TRP A 411 -13.56 10.47 3.79
N LYS A 412 -13.61 9.41 3.02
CA LYS A 412 -14.77 8.50 2.94
C LYS A 412 -14.31 7.07 3.15
N THR A 413 -15.24 6.23 3.55
CA THR A 413 -15.04 4.78 3.60
C THR A 413 -15.76 4.17 2.40
N ASN A 414 -15.04 3.40 1.59
CA ASN A 414 -15.63 2.72 0.44
C ASN A 414 -16.44 1.48 0.88
N GLY A 415 -17.12 0.82 -0.06
CA GLY A 415 -18.02 -0.28 0.20
C GLY A 415 -17.37 -1.54 0.81
N VAL A 416 -16.03 -1.63 0.85
CA VAL A 416 -15.27 -2.72 1.49
C VAL A 416 -14.54 -2.27 2.75
N GLY A 417 -14.86 -1.07 3.27
CA GLY A 417 -14.32 -0.58 4.53
C GLY A 417 -12.97 0.13 4.44
N ARG A 418 -12.46 0.45 3.24
CA ARG A 418 -11.21 1.20 3.07
C ARG A 418 -11.47 2.70 3.08
N ARG A 419 -10.66 3.43 3.84
CA ARG A 419 -10.68 4.90 3.81
C ARG A 419 -9.98 5.39 2.55
N VAL A 420 -10.57 6.37 1.88
CA VAL A 420 -10.03 7.00 0.66
C VAL A 420 -10.41 8.47 0.62
N SER A 421 -9.53 9.29 0.05
CA SER A 421 -9.67 10.76 -0.08
C SER A 421 -9.31 11.19 -1.51
N HIS A 422 -9.96 12.23 -2.03
CA HIS A 422 -9.56 12.84 -3.30
C HIS A 422 -8.23 13.57 -3.21
N SER A 423 -7.85 14.02 -2.00
CA SER A 423 -6.57 14.71 -1.76
C SER A 423 -5.40 13.75 -1.56
N TYR A 424 -5.64 12.54 -1.04
CA TYR A 424 -4.58 11.65 -0.56
C TYR A 424 -4.66 10.21 -1.06
N GLY A 425 -5.64 9.88 -1.89
CA GLY A 425 -5.90 8.49 -2.27
C GLY A 425 -6.15 7.62 -1.03
N TYR A 426 -5.44 6.50 -0.91
CA TYR A 426 -5.54 5.59 0.23
C TYR A 426 -4.68 6.01 1.44
N GLY A 427 -3.89 7.07 1.31
CA GLY A 427 -3.13 7.66 2.40
C GLY A 427 -1.63 7.73 2.16
N LEU A 428 -0.88 7.95 3.25
CA LEU A 428 0.57 8.07 3.25
C LEU A 428 1.23 6.73 2.97
N LEU A 429 2.18 6.66 2.05
CA LEU A 429 2.98 5.46 1.81
C LEU A 429 3.80 5.06 3.04
N ASP A 430 3.88 3.76 3.29
CA ASP A 430 4.66 3.15 4.38
C ASP A 430 5.65 2.15 3.78
N ALA A 431 6.92 2.52 3.70
CA ALA A 431 7.98 1.72 3.10
C ALA A 431 8.21 0.39 3.84
N GLY A 432 8.18 0.42 5.18
CA GLY A 432 8.36 -0.77 6.01
C GLY A 432 7.23 -1.79 5.81
N ALA A 433 5.98 -1.32 5.78
CA ALA A 433 4.81 -2.17 5.54
C ALA A 433 4.79 -2.72 4.10
N MET A 434 5.14 -1.90 3.10
CA MET A 434 5.24 -2.34 1.71
C MET A 434 6.26 -3.46 1.54
N VAL A 435 7.46 -3.33 2.10
CA VAL A 435 8.50 -4.37 2.06
C VAL A 435 8.02 -5.66 2.71
N VAL A 436 7.43 -5.60 3.90
CA VAL A 436 6.90 -6.78 4.60
C VAL A 436 5.83 -7.48 3.78
N LEU A 437 4.91 -6.72 3.17
CA LEU A 437 3.85 -7.29 2.35
C LEU A 437 4.41 -7.87 1.04
N ALA A 438 5.38 -7.19 0.39
CA ALA A 438 6.04 -7.62 -0.83
C ALA A 438 6.72 -8.99 -0.69
N GLN A 439 7.40 -9.25 0.43
CA GLN A 439 8.09 -10.52 0.72
C GLN A 439 7.16 -11.73 0.68
N ASN A 440 5.90 -11.53 1.07
CA ASN A 440 4.92 -12.61 1.21
C ASN A 440 3.80 -12.51 0.16
N TRP A 441 3.95 -11.62 -0.82
CA TRP A 441 2.93 -11.37 -1.83
C TRP A 441 2.74 -12.55 -2.77
N THR A 442 1.51 -12.90 -3.02
CA THR A 442 1.14 -13.86 -4.08
C THR A 442 0.65 -13.07 -5.28
N ALA A 443 1.28 -13.28 -6.43
CA ALA A 443 0.94 -12.57 -7.66
C ALA A 443 -0.55 -12.70 -8.00
N LEU A 444 -1.12 -11.60 -8.45
CA LEU A 444 -2.50 -11.53 -8.90
C LEU A 444 -2.73 -12.36 -10.16
N GLY A 445 -3.97 -12.80 -10.35
CA GLY A 445 -4.43 -13.35 -11.61
C GLY A 445 -4.45 -12.32 -12.75
N PRO A 446 -4.77 -12.71 -13.98
CA PRO A 446 -4.87 -11.80 -15.11
C PRO A 446 -5.86 -10.66 -14.81
N GLN A 447 -5.58 -9.49 -15.40
CA GLN A 447 -6.52 -8.38 -15.36
C GLN A 447 -7.72 -8.67 -16.27
N HIS A 448 -8.90 -8.39 -15.77
CA HIS A 448 -10.14 -8.45 -16.52
C HIS A 448 -10.64 -7.03 -16.80
N GLN A 449 -11.27 -6.87 -17.97
CA GLN A 449 -11.90 -5.63 -18.37
C GLN A 449 -13.34 -5.91 -18.79
N CYS A 450 -14.29 -5.27 -18.12
CA CYS A 450 -15.70 -5.33 -18.51
C CYS A 450 -16.19 -3.96 -18.95
N VAL A 451 -16.78 -3.89 -20.14
CA VAL A 451 -17.23 -2.65 -20.77
C VAL A 451 -18.74 -2.64 -20.90
N HIS A 452 -19.38 -1.62 -20.35
CA HIS A 452 -20.81 -1.40 -20.44
C HIS A 452 -21.14 -0.08 -21.14
N THR A 453 -21.87 -0.12 -22.26
CA THR A 453 -22.53 1.07 -22.79
C THR A 453 -23.70 1.40 -21.87
N MET A 454 -23.61 2.50 -21.17
CA MET A 454 -24.58 2.89 -20.16
C MET A 454 -25.78 3.62 -20.79
N LEU A 455 -25.50 4.58 -21.66
CA LEU A 455 -26.50 5.45 -22.26
C LEU A 455 -26.96 4.92 -23.63
N ALA A 456 -28.26 4.83 -23.84
CA ALA A 456 -28.85 4.45 -25.13
C ALA A 456 -29.22 5.68 -26.00
N GLU A 457 -29.61 6.78 -25.35
CA GLU A 457 -30.04 8.02 -25.98
C GLU A 457 -29.46 9.22 -25.24
N SER A 458 -29.16 10.29 -25.95
CA SER A 458 -28.66 11.54 -25.38
C SER A 458 -29.58 12.11 -24.30
N ARG A 459 -29.01 12.73 -23.29
CA ARG A 459 -29.71 13.33 -22.16
C ARG A 459 -29.27 14.76 -21.92
N ASP A 460 -30.23 15.65 -21.73
CA ASP A 460 -29.95 17.00 -21.33
C ASP A 460 -29.46 17.07 -19.88
N VAL A 461 -28.43 17.84 -19.62
CA VAL A 461 -27.85 18.00 -18.29
C VAL A 461 -28.75 18.92 -17.42
N GLY A 462 -29.26 20.02 -18.00
CA GLY A 462 -29.99 21.02 -17.22
C GLY A 462 -29.17 21.55 -16.01
N ASN A 463 -29.83 21.71 -14.88
CA ASN A 463 -29.14 22.06 -13.63
C ASN A 463 -28.46 20.84 -12.99
N LYS A 464 -29.08 19.67 -13.12
CA LYS A 464 -28.56 18.40 -12.61
C LYS A 464 -29.14 17.24 -13.42
N LEU A 465 -28.28 16.37 -13.91
CA LEU A 465 -28.63 15.08 -14.48
C LEU A 465 -28.23 13.98 -13.50
N VAL A 466 -29.17 13.07 -13.22
CA VAL A 466 -28.91 11.82 -12.48
C VAL A 466 -29.30 10.67 -13.40
N PHE A 467 -28.36 9.78 -13.65
CA PHE A 467 -28.55 8.61 -14.49
C PHE A 467 -28.07 7.35 -13.77
N SER A 468 -28.98 6.38 -13.60
CA SER A 468 -28.68 5.10 -12.96
C SER A 468 -28.93 3.95 -13.91
N LYS A 469 -28.07 2.92 -13.85
CA LYS A 469 -28.23 1.67 -14.59
C LYS A 469 -27.54 0.52 -13.86
N SER A 470 -28.24 -0.61 -13.75
CA SER A 470 -27.65 -1.84 -13.25
C SER A 470 -26.77 -2.51 -14.30
N VAL A 471 -25.61 -3.03 -13.87
CA VAL A 471 -24.67 -3.79 -14.69
C VAL A 471 -24.40 -5.15 -14.07
N ASP A 472 -24.10 -6.13 -14.92
CA ASP A 472 -23.78 -7.51 -14.53
C ASP A 472 -22.28 -7.76 -14.35
N ALA A 473 -21.44 -6.71 -14.49
CA ALA A 473 -19.97 -6.80 -14.47
C ALA A 473 -19.41 -7.90 -15.39
N CYS A 474 -20.07 -8.18 -16.51
CA CYS A 474 -19.77 -9.24 -17.46
C CYS A 474 -19.92 -10.67 -16.86
N TRP A 475 -20.83 -10.87 -15.91
CA TRP A 475 -21.08 -12.18 -15.31
C TRP A 475 -21.28 -13.28 -16.37
N GLY A 476 -20.61 -14.43 -16.14
CA GLY A 476 -20.67 -15.59 -17.04
C GLY A 476 -19.83 -15.47 -18.32
N ARG A 477 -19.07 -14.37 -18.48
CA ARG A 477 -18.16 -14.14 -19.61
C ARG A 477 -16.69 -14.15 -19.15
N PRO A 478 -15.72 -14.38 -20.06
CA PRO A 478 -14.29 -14.33 -19.72
C PRO A 478 -13.84 -12.99 -19.12
N GLU A 479 -14.52 -11.90 -19.49
CA GLU A 479 -14.25 -10.53 -19.04
C GLU A 479 -14.84 -10.21 -17.66
N TYR A 480 -15.45 -11.19 -16.98
CA TYR A 480 -16.10 -10.96 -15.70
C TYR A 480 -15.12 -10.36 -14.66
N VAL A 481 -15.50 -9.21 -14.13
CA VAL A 481 -14.81 -8.53 -13.04
C VAL A 481 -15.58 -8.77 -11.76
N ARG A 482 -14.92 -9.38 -10.78
CA ARG A 482 -15.47 -9.63 -9.46
C ARG A 482 -15.01 -8.61 -8.42
N SER A 483 -13.76 -8.23 -8.47
CA SER A 483 -13.15 -7.31 -7.54
C SER A 483 -12.49 -6.18 -8.34
N LEU A 484 -12.93 -4.97 -8.08
CA LEU A 484 -12.47 -3.77 -8.79
C LEU A 484 -11.03 -3.40 -8.44
N GLU A 485 -10.34 -2.87 -9.42
CA GLU A 485 -9.12 -2.09 -9.32
C GLU A 485 -9.42 -0.64 -9.73
N HIS A 486 -9.62 -0.41 -11.01
CA HIS A 486 -9.93 0.91 -11.57
C HIS A 486 -11.33 0.93 -12.18
N VAL A 487 -11.97 2.09 -12.08
CA VAL A 487 -13.25 2.35 -12.75
C VAL A 487 -13.09 3.57 -13.65
N GLN A 488 -13.51 3.47 -14.91
CA GLN A 488 -13.50 4.60 -15.84
C GLN A 488 -14.92 4.90 -16.31
N ALA A 489 -15.31 6.16 -16.19
CA ALA A 489 -16.49 6.72 -16.85
C ALA A 489 -16.03 7.47 -18.10
N ARG A 490 -16.21 6.85 -19.28
CA ARG A 490 -15.91 7.49 -20.57
C ARG A 490 -17.12 8.26 -21.04
N LEU A 491 -16.97 9.58 -21.16
CA LEU A 491 -18.05 10.50 -21.44
C LEU A 491 -17.82 11.29 -22.74
N THR A 492 -18.87 11.43 -23.54
CA THR A 492 -18.97 12.50 -24.51
C THR A 492 -20.09 13.44 -24.07
N LEU A 493 -19.68 14.62 -23.59
CA LEU A 493 -20.54 15.60 -22.93
C LEU A 493 -20.26 16.99 -23.48
N SER A 494 -21.21 17.60 -24.12
CA SER A 494 -21.13 18.99 -24.53
C SER A 494 -21.69 19.92 -23.46
N HIS A 495 -21.09 21.08 -23.29
CA HIS A 495 -21.54 22.12 -22.37
C HIS A 495 -20.96 23.46 -22.83
N ASN A 496 -21.74 24.52 -22.74
CA ASN A 496 -21.29 25.86 -23.17
C ASN A 496 -20.27 26.52 -22.27
N GLN A 497 -20.05 25.99 -21.05
CA GLN A 497 -18.96 26.35 -20.15
C GLN A 497 -18.57 25.16 -19.31
N ARG A 498 -17.54 24.45 -19.73
CA ARG A 498 -17.09 23.17 -19.15
C ARG A 498 -16.72 23.25 -17.66
N GLY A 499 -16.10 24.35 -17.24
CA GLY A 499 -15.65 24.55 -15.87
C GLY A 499 -16.75 24.69 -14.82
N LYS A 500 -18.01 24.82 -15.22
CA LYS A 500 -19.17 24.84 -14.30
C LYS A 500 -19.60 23.45 -13.86
N LEU A 501 -19.11 22.41 -14.52
CA LEU A 501 -19.57 21.05 -14.29
C LEU A 501 -18.88 20.42 -13.09
N ALA A 502 -19.68 19.74 -12.25
CA ALA A 502 -19.23 18.75 -11.29
C ALA A 502 -19.75 17.37 -11.72
N ILE A 503 -18.91 16.36 -11.74
CA ILE A 503 -19.26 15.01 -12.16
C ILE A 503 -18.96 14.03 -11.03
N HIS A 504 -19.93 13.19 -10.69
CA HIS A 504 -19.79 12.18 -9.64
C HIS A 504 -20.23 10.82 -10.15
N LEU A 505 -19.53 9.78 -9.71
CA LEU A 505 -19.88 8.39 -9.96
C LEU A 505 -20.11 7.68 -8.63
N ILE A 506 -21.20 6.95 -8.53
CA ILE A 506 -21.57 6.20 -7.32
C ILE A 506 -21.60 4.72 -7.67
N SER A 507 -20.84 3.92 -6.95
CA SER A 507 -20.79 2.47 -7.11
C SER A 507 -22.01 1.77 -6.52
N PRO A 508 -22.26 0.49 -6.83
CA PRO A 508 -23.36 -0.29 -6.24
C PRO A 508 -23.30 -0.39 -4.71
N LEU A 509 -22.11 -0.29 -4.11
CA LEU A 509 -21.91 -0.30 -2.66
C LEU A 509 -21.96 1.09 -2.02
N GLY A 510 -22.33 2.12 -2.81
CA GLY A 510 -22.56 3.49 -2.32
C GLY A 510 -21.31 4.36 -2.26
N THR A 511 -20.16 3.90 -2.76
CA THR A 511 -18.95 4.73 -2.84
C THR A 511 -19.14 5.83 -3.88
N ARG A 512 -19.19 7.08 -3.41
CA ARG A 512 -19.35 8.27 -4.26
C ARG A 512 -18.01 8.92 -4.52
N SER A 513 -17.52 8.83 -5.75
CA SER A 513 -16.31 9.47 -6.27
C SER A 513 -16.66 10.74 -7.03
N THR A 514 -15.97 11.84 -6.75
CA THR A 514 -16.03 13.05 -7.57
C THR A 514 -15.01 12.89 -8.69
N LEU A 515 -15.50 12.67 -9.91
CA LEU A 515 -14.68 12.50 -11.11
C LEU A 515 -14.17 13.83 -11.66
N LEU A 516 -14.95 14.89 -11.49
CA LEU A 516 -14.59 16.25 -11.88
C LEU A 516 -15.08 17.22 -10.81
N PHE A 517 -14.19 18.05 -10.31
CA PHE A 517 -14.51 19.24 -9.54
C PHE A 517 -14.70 20.44 -10.45
N PRO A 518 -15.53 21.44 -10.09
CA PRO A 518 -15.66 22.67 -10.87
C PRO A 518 -14.31 23.39 -11.03
N ARG A 519 -14.04 23.85 -12.23
CA ARG A 519 -12.80 24.56 -12.59
C ARG A 519 -13.14 25.98 -13.03
N PRO A 520 -13.10 26.99 -12.13
CA PRO A 520 -13.59 28.35 -12.43
C PRO A 520 -12.90 29.04 -13.60
N ASN A 521 -11.66 28.65 -13.91
CA ASN A 521 -10.86 29.20 -15.02
C ASN A 521 -11.20 28.55 -16.37
N ASP A 522 -11.99 27.48 -16.39
CA ASP A 522 -12.32 26.74 -17.61
C ASP A 522 -13.59 27.26 -18.27
N TYR A 523 -13.40 28.19 -19.20
CA TYR A 523 -14.49 28.80 -20.00
C TYR A 523 -14.73 28.06 -21.32
N SER A 524 -14.07 26.93 -21.57
CA SER A 524 -14.19 26.20 -22.83
C SER A 524 -15.62 25.71 -23.06
N SER A 525 -16.08 25.83 -24.29
CA SER A 525 -17.34 25.27 -24.78
C SER A 525 -17.19 23.95 -25.50
N GLU A 526 -16.00 23.38 -25.59
CA GLU A 526 -15.71 22.11 -26.27
C GLU A 526 -16.29 20.89 -25.56
N GLY A 527 -16.54 21.02 -24.26
CA GLY A 527 -17.00 19.91 -23.41
C GLY A 527 -15.96 18.81 -23.26
N PHE A 528 -16.42 17.57 -23.23
CA PHE A 528 -15.58 16.36 -23.17
C PHE A 528 -15.93 15.46 -24.37
N ASN A 529 -14.92 15.01 -25.09
CA ASN A 529 -15.10 14.13 -26.26
C ASN A 529 -14.42 12.79 -25.98
N ASP A 530 -15.20 11.77 -25.68
CA ASP A 530 -14.74 10.42 -25.36
C ASP A 530 -13.66 10.39 -24.24
N TRP A 531 -13.79 11.34 -23.26
CA TRP A 531 -12.85 11.47 -22.16
C TRP A 531 -13.12 10.44 -21.07
N ALA A 532 -12.07 9.75 -20.65
CA ALA A 532 -12.16 8.72 -19.62
C ALA A 532 -11.76 9.30 -18.25
N PHE A 533 -12.73 9.67 -17.44
CA PHE A 533 -12.51 9.96 -16.04
C PHE A 533 -12.24 8.68 -15.28
N MET A 534 -11.24 8.65 -14.41
CA MET A 534 -10.85 7.46 -13.68
C MET A 534 -11.06 7.62 -12.16
N SER A 535 -11.45 6.53 -11.51
CA SER A 535 -11.51 6.45 -10.05
C SER A 535 -10.86 5.17 -9.55
N THR A 536 -10.07 5.31 -8.50
CA THR A 536 -9.50 4.22 -7.70
C THR A 536 -10.32 3.94 -6.43
N HIS A 537 -11.33 4.77 -6.12
CA HIS A 537 -12.02 4.79 -4.83
C HIS A 537 -12.80 3.50 -4.52
N SER A 538 -13.28 2.80 -5.54
CA SER A 538 -14.04 1.54 -5.42
C SER A 538 -13.13 0.30 -5.42
N TRP A 539 -11.85 0.43 -5.09
CA TRP A 539 -10.91 -0.69 -5.07
C TRP A 539 -11.38 -1.83 -4.16
N ASP A 540 -11.30 -3.05 -4.64
CA ASP A 540 -11.76 -4.29 -4.02
C ASP A 540 -13.30 -4.44 -3.95
N GLU A 541 -14.12 -3.48 -4.43
CA GLU A 541 -15.59 -3.62 -4.45
C GLU A 541 -16.07 -4.60 -5.52
N ASP A 542 -17.23 -5.23 -5.26
CA ASP A 542 -17.98 -5.99 -6.29
C ASP A 542 -18.72 -5.00 -7.19
N PRO A 543 -18.43 -4.95 -8.49
CA PRO A 543 -19.05 -3.99 -9.40
C PRO A 543 -20.48 -4.34 -9.83
N GLN A 544 -21.01 -5.50 -9.46
CA GLN A 544 -22.37 -5.88 -9.85
C GLN A 544 -23.42 -5.03 -9.13
N GLY A 545 -24.36 -4.47 -9.88
CA GLY A 545 -25.47 -3.69 -9.33
C GLY A 545 -25.66 -2.36 -10.02
N GLU A 546 -26.32 -1.44 -9.32
CA GLU A 546 -26.68 -0.13 -9.88
C GLU A 546 -25.53 0.87 -9.73
N TRP A 547 -25.07 1.41 -10.86
CA TRP A 547 -24.14 2.52 -10.96
C TRP A 547 -24.89 3.80 -11.29
N THR A 548 -24.59 4.88 -10.58
CA THR A 548 -25.20 6.19 -10.78
C THR A 548 -24.17 7.23 -11.18
N LEU A 549 -24.41 7.91 -12.31
CA LEU A 549 -23.68 9.09 -12.74
C LEU A 549 -24.50 10.33 -12.40
N GLU A 550 -23.90 11.27 -11.69
CA GLU A 550 -24.48 12.59 -11.42
C GLU A 550 -23.63 13.66 -12.12
N ILE A 551 -24.27 14.53 -12.90
CA ILE A 551 -23.63 15.70 -13.52
C ILE A 551 -24.39 16.93 -13.03
N GLU A 552 -23.69 17.85 -12.38
CA GLU A 552 -24.27 19.08 -11.80
C GLU A 552 -23.66 20.31 -12.47
N ASN A 553 -24.51 21.29 -12.85
CA ASN A 553 -24.06 22.62 -13.22
C ASN A 553 -24.03 23.47 -11.94
N MET A 554 -22.85 23.77 -11.41
CA MET A 554 -22.62 24.42 -10.11
C MET A 554 -22.92 25.94 -10.12
N ALA A 555 -23.03 26.54 -11.31
CA ALA A 555 -23.37 27.96 -11.47
C ALA A 555 -24.35 28.12 -12.64
N PRO A 556 -25.58 27.57 -12.52
CA PRO A 556 -26.53 27.53 -13.65
C PRO A 556 -26.96 28.95 -14.05
N HIS A 557 -27.03 29.16 -15.36
CA HIS A 557 -27.53 30.37 -15.96
C HIS A 557 -28.64 29.99 -16.97
N GLU A 558 -29.63 30.87 -17.19
CA GLU A 558 -30.78 30.60 -18.12
C GLU A 558 -30.36 30.18 -19.52
N ARG A 559 -29.15 30.55 -19.96
CA ARG A 559 -28.58 30.19 -21.26
C ARG A 559 -27.65 28.98 -21.26
N ASP A 560 -27.44 28.37 -20.10
CA ASP A 560 -26.60 27.18 -20.06
C ASP A 560 -27.32 25.99 -20.65
N TYR A 561 -26.62 25.28 -21.51
CA TYR A 561 -27.08 24.01 -22.03
C TYR A 561 -25.95 23.01 -22.05
N GLY A 562 -26.26 21.77 -21.79
CA GLY A 562 -25.34 20.68 -21.87
C GLY A 562 -26.04 19.38 -22.25
N VAL A 563 -25.38 18.52 -22.99
CA VAL A 563 -25.93 17.24 -23.46
C VAL A 563 -24.90 16.16 -23.24
N LEU A 564 -25.29 15.15 -22.45
CA LEU A 564 -24.57 13.89 -22.37
C LEU A 564 -24.99 13.00 -23.53
N SER A 565 -24.10 12.81 -24.52
CA SER A 565 -24.38 12.02 -25.72
C SER A 565 -23.87 10.58 -25.63
N GLN A 566 -22.80 10.33 -24.84
CA GLN A 566 -22.27 8.98 -24.63
C GLN A 566 -21.82 8.82 -23.18
N PHE A 567 -22.10 7.65 -22.62
CA PHE A 567 -21.54 7.19 -21.35
C PHE A 567 -21.22 5.71 -21.45
N THR A 568 -19.94 5.39 -21.32
CA THR A 568 -19.43 4.02 -21.24
C THR A 568 -18.75 3.83 -19.91
N LEU A 569 -19.17 2.83 -19.14
CA LEU A 569 -18.55 2.41 -17.90
C LEU A 569 -17.57 1.27 -18.21
N ILE A 570 -16.32 1.44 -17.80
CA ILE A 570 -15.26 0.44 -17.95
C ILE A 570 -14.80 0.03 -16.57
N LEU A 571 -14.93 -1.25 -16.28
CA LEU A 571 -14.57 -1.87 -15.02
C LEU A 571 -13.31 -2.70 -15.22
N TRP A 572 -12.28 -2.38 -14.45
CA TRP A 572 -11.01 -3.10 -14.43
C TRP A 572 -10.84 -3.79 -13.10
N GLY A 573 -10.30 -5.01 -13.11
CA GLY A 573 -10.06 -5.71 -11.86
C GLY A 573 -9.72 -7.19 -12.06
N THR A 574 -9.99 -7.98 -11.04
CA THR A 574 -9.74 -9.42 -11.05
C THR A 574 -11.02 -10.21 -11.23
N GLY A 575 -10.94 -11.29 -12.00
CA GLY A 575 -12.00 -12.29 -12.08
C GLY A 575 -11.99 -13.23 -10.86
N PRO A 576 -12.95 -14.14 -10.76
CA PRO A 576 -12.88 -15.22 -9.79
C PRO A 576 -11.65 -16.07 -10.10
N ASN A 577 -10.84 -16.36 -9.10
CA ASN A 577 -9.81 -17.40 -9.21
C ASN A 577 -10.52 -18.65 -9.72
N VAL A 578 -10.14 -19.12 -10.90
CA VAL A 578 -10.86 -20.09 -11.73
C VAL A 578 -11.41 -21.26 -10.93
N VAL A 579 -12.65 -21.17 -10.55
CA VAL A 579 -13.54 -22.30 -10.27
C VAL A 579 -14.67 -22.13 -11.28
N ASN A 580 -14.94 -23.18 -12.05
CA ASN A 580 -15.89 -23.28 -13.14
C ASN A 580 -17.09 -22.30 -13.03
N PRO A 581 -17.33 -21.40 -14.00
CA PRO A 581 -18.42 -20.39 -13.91
C PRO A 581 -19.83 -20.97 -13.96
N SER A 582 -19.98 -22.27 -14.09
CA SER A 582 -21.27 -22.95 -14.19
C SER A 582 -21.80 -23.51 -12.86
N SER A 583 -21.18 -23.18 -11.71
CA SER A 583 -21.76 -23.56 -10.41
C SER A 583 -22.78 -22.52 -9.94
N PRO A 584 -24.04 -22.93 -9.67
CA PRO A 584 -25.08 -22.04 -9.15
C PRO A 584 -24.88 -21.62 -7.68
N ASP A 585 -23.71 -21.90 -7.08
CA ASP A 585 -23.52 -21.93 -5.64
C ASP A 585 -22.69 -20.77 -5.08
N PHE A 586 -22.79 -19.55 -5.65
CA PHE A 586 -22.34 -18.38 -4.92
C PHE A 586 -23.46 -17.85 -4.03
N PRO A 587 -23.39 -18.04 -2.70
CA PRO A 587 -24.42 -17.56 -1.81
C PRO A 587 -24.43 -16.03 -1.84
N ARG A 588 -25.54 -15.44 -2.30
CA ARG A 588 -25.76 -14.00 -2.19
C ARG A 588 -25.96 -13.64 -0.73
N PRO A 589 -25.26 -12.64 -0.18
CA PRO A 589 -25.54 -12.13 1.14
C PRO A 589 -27.01 -11.68 1.24
N SER A 590 -27.67 -12.05 2.32
CA SER A 590 -29.07 -11.70 2.56
C SER A 590 -29.21 -11.04 3.92
N ASN A 591 -29.89 -9.90 3.97
CA ASN A 591 -30.23 -9.24 5.21
C ASN A 591 -31.34 -9.96 6.01
N ASN A 592 -32.03 -10.92 5.40
CA ASN A 592 -33.12 -11.67 6.07
C ASN A 592 -32.65 -12.54 7.25
N SER A 593 -31.35 -12.83 7.33
CA SER A 593 -30.75 -13.61 8.41
C SER A 593 -29.85 -12.76 9.32
N CYS A 594 -29.94 -11.45 9.22
CA CYS A 594 -29.22 -10.52 10.08
C CYS A 594 -29.91 -10.46 11.46
N LYS A 595 -29.09 -10.53 12.52
CA LYS A 595 -29.57 -10.45 13.90
C LYS A 595 -29.48 -9.02 14.43
N THR A 596 -28.40 -8.31 14.08
CA THR A 596 -28.13 -6.97 14.59
C THR A 596 -27.64 -6.07 13.45
N PHE A 597 -28.20 -4.85 13.37
CA PHE A 597 -27.83 -3.81 12.41
C PHE A 597 -27.17 -2.64 13.13
N ASP A 598 -26.25 -1.96 12.46
CA ASP A 598 -25.71 -0.69 12.91
C ASP A 598 -26.67 0.49 12.64
N ALA A 599 -26.25 1.71 13.02
CA ALA A 599 -27.04 2.93 12.81
C ALA A 599 -27.30 3.26 11.33
N GLN A 600 -26.51 2.70 10.40
CA GLN A 600 -26.63 2.85 8.95
C GLN A 600 -27.41 1.71 8.28
N GLN A 601 -28.07 0.85 9.05
CA GLN A 601 -28.80 -0.35 8.59
C GLN A 601 -27.91 -1.41 7.92
N ILE A 602 -26.63 -1.45 8.27
CA ILE A 602 -25.69 -2.48 7.83
C ILE A 602 -25.69 -3.64 8.82
N CYS A 603 -25.69 -4.86 8.32
CA CYS A 603 -25.64 -6.04 9.18
C CYS A 603 -24.28 -6.19 9.85
N ILE A 604 -24.26 -6.25 11.17
CA ILE A 604 -23.05 -6.42 11.98
C ILE A 604 -23.00 -7.77 12.71
N GLU A 605 -24.12 -8.47 12.84
CA GLU A 605 -24.17 -9.80 13.44
C GLU A 605 -25.25 -10.65 12.76
N CYS A 606 -24.90 -11.88 12.39
CA CYS A 606 -25.82 -12.83 11.78
C CYS A 606 -26.48 -13.76 12.80
N SER A 607 -27.67 -14.27 12.44
CA SER A 607 -28.35 -15.30 13.19
C SER A 607 -27.52 -16.61 13.27
N PRO A 608 -27.64 -17.42 14.31
CA PRO A 608 -26.90 -18.67 14.44
C PRO A 608 -27.00 -19.56 13.21
N GLY A 609 -25.87 -20.08 12.74
CA GLY A 609 -25.77 -20.89 11.51
C GLY A 609 -25.53 -20.09 10.25
N PHE A 610 -25.34 -18.76 10.37
CA PHE A 610 -24.95 -17.87 9.29
C PHE A 610 -23.67 -17.12 9.66
N SER A 611 -22.85 -16.80 8.64
CA SER A 611 -21.63 -16.03 8.79
C SER A 611 -21.74 -14.68 8.09
N LEU A 612 -21.18 -13.64 8.69
CA LEU A 612 -21.14 -12.29 8.11
C LEU A 612 -20.20 -12.28 6.90
N PHE A 613 -20.70 -11.85 5.75
CA PHE A 613 -19.95 -11.71 4.52
C PHE A 613 -20.50 -10.51 3.75
N LEU A 614 -19.60 -9.56 3.39
CA LEU A 614 -19.95 -8.35 2.62
C LEU A 614 -21.25 -7.67 3.11
N GLN A 615 -21.29 -7.33 4.40
CA GLN A 615 -22.40 -6.60 5.05
C GLN A 615 -23.76 -7.34 5.10
N GLY A 616 -23.78 -8.63 4.79
CA GLY A 616 -24.97 -9.48 4.87
C GLY A 616 -24.61 -10.87 5.37
N CYS A 617 -25.63 -11.72 5.54
CA CYS A 617 -25.47 -13.05 6.12
C CYS A 617 -25.53 -14.13 5.05
N VAL A 618 -24.57 -15.06 5.10
CA VAL A 618 -24.52 -16.25 4.23
C VAL A 618 -24.53 -17.52 5.08
N LYS A 619 -25.21 -18.54 4.59
CA LYS A 619 -25.26 -19.83 5.28
C LYS A 619 -23.97 -20.64 5.13
N LEU A 620 -23.30 -20.49 3.99
CA LEU A 620 -22.00 -21.07 3.68
C LEU A 620 -21.11 -19.95 3.16
N CYS A 621 -19.88 -19.89 3.65
CA CYS A 621 -18.89 -18.97 3.11
C CYS A 621 -18.54 -19.34 1.67
N PRO A 622 -18.32 -18.33 0.79
CA PRO A 622 -17.96 -18.61 -0.59
C PRO A 622 -16.59 -19.29 -0.69
N PRO A 623 -16.25 -19.93 -1.83
CA PRO A 623 -14.93 -20.47 -2.08
C PRO A 623 -13.83 -19.42 -1.84
N GLY A 624 -12.77 -19.82 -1.17
CA GLY A 624 -11.71 -18.91 -0.74
C GLY A 624 -11.93 -18.30 0.65
N PHE A 625 -13.03 -18.65 1.31
CA PHE A 625 -13.34 -18.20 2.68
C PHE A 625 -13.76 -19.37 3.57
N THR A 626 -13.50 -19.24 4.87
CA THR A 626 -13.97 -20.17 5.90
C THR A 626 -14.73 -19.43 6.99
N SER A 627 -15.71 -20.07 7.63
CA SER A 627 -16.43 -19.47 8.75
C SER A 627 -15.57 -19.50 10.01
N GLY A 628 -15.41 -18.35 10.65
CA GLY A 628 -14.63 -18.22 11.89
C GLY A 628 -15.02 -16.99 12.70
N PRO A 629 -14.58 -16.93 13.97
CA PRO A 629 -14.85 -15.79 14.83
C PRO A 629 -14.01 -14.58 14.41
N GLN A 630 -14.65 -13.43 14.20
CA GLN A 630 -14.02 -12.14 13.96
C GLN A 630 -14.32 -11.20 15.13
N LEU A 631 -13.30 -10.53 15.65
CA LEU A 631 -13.45 -9.49 16.66
C LEU A 631 -13.88 -8.18 15.99
N LEU A 632 -15.02 -7.65 16.40
CA LEU A 632 -15.49 -6.32 16.00
C LEU A 632 -15.15 -5.33 17.10
N ASN A 633 -14.39 -4.29 16.75
CA ASN A 633 -14.21 -3.10 17.60
C ASN A 633 -15.42 -2.17 17.41
N LEU A 634 -16.42 -2.30 18.24
CA LEU A 634 -17.51 -1.34 18.35
C LEU A 634 -17.11 -0.26 19.36
N SER A 635 -16.57 0.85 18.84
CA SER A 635 -16.35 2.05 19.66
C SER A 635 -17.65 2.81 19.82
N LEU A 636 -18.44 2.45 20.83
CA LEU A 636 -19.40 3.35 21.46
C LEU A 636 -18.67 4.05 22.61
N GLU A 637 -18.84 5.36 22.71
CA GLU A 637 -18.18 6.20 23.71
C GLU A 637 -18.16 5.55 25.10
N ASN A 638 -16.96 5.21 25.58
CA ASN A 638 -16.61 4.78 26.94
C ASN A 638 -16.75 3.31 27.35
N TRP A 639 -17.12 2.35 26.51
CA TRP A 639 -17.01 0.92 26.84
C TRP A 639 -16.53 0.13 25.63
N VAL A 640 -15.42 -0.62 25.79
CA VAL A 640 -14.92 -1.56 24.76
C VAL A 640 -15.61 -2.90 25.00
N ASP A 641 -16.67 -3.18 24.26
CA ASP A 641 -17.27 -4.51 24.24
C ASP A 641 -16.67 -5.31 23.06
N LEU A 642 -15.82 -6.28 23.40
CA LEU A 642 -15.21 -7.19 22.45
C LEU A 642 -16.18 -8.36 22.19
N SER A 643 -17.14 -8.16 21.31
CA SER A 643 -17.98 -9.26 20.83
C SER A 643 -17.31 -9.95 19.63
N SER A 644 -17.21 -11.27 19.66
CA SER A 644 -16.81 -12.08 18.52
C SER A 644 -18.05 -12.46 17.71
N VAL A 645 -18.07 -12.10 16.43
CA VAL A 645 -19.12 -12.50 15.49
C VAL A 645 -18.61 -13.59 14.55
N GLN A 646 -19.48 -14.49 14.10
CA GLN A 646 -19.13 -15.45 13.06
C GLN A 646 -19.10 -14.71 11.72
N ALA A 647 -17.95 -14.74 11.06
CA ALA A 647 -17.73 -14.10 9.77
C ALA A 647 -17.01 -15.06 8.80
N CYS A 648 -17.14 -14.78 7.51
CA CYS A 648 -16.34 -15.46 6.48
C CYS A 648 -14.95 -14.83 6.42
N LEU A 649 -13.96 -15.55 6.92
CA LEU A 649 -12.55 -15.16 6.93
C LEU A 649 -11.85 -15.70 5.68
N PRO A 650 -10.95 -14.93 5.03
CA PRO A 650 -10.24 -15.39 3.84
C PRO A 650 -9.34 -16.59 4.18
N CYS A 651 -9.30 -17.56 3.29
CA CYS A 651 -8.33 -18.65 3.32
C CYS A 651 -6.90 -18.10 3.20
N ASN A 652 -5.91 -18.86 3.68
CA ASN A 652 -4.52 -18.58 3.33
C ASN A 652 -4.36 -18.54 1.81
N SER A 653 -3.58 -17.61 1.30
CA SER A 653 -3.36 -17.39 -0.14
C SER A 653 -2.85 -18.64 -0.91
N ALA A 654 -2.25 -19.61 -0.19
CA ALA A 654 -1.84 -20.87 -0.77
C ALA A 654 -3.00 -21.85 -1.03
N CYS A 655 -4.19 -21.62 -0.45
CA CYS A 655 -5.34 -22.51 -0.51
C CYS A 655 -6.41 -21.94 -1.46
N LEU A 656 -7.02 -22.79 -2.27
CA LEU A 656 -8.22 -22.44 -3.04
C LEU A 656 -9.47 -22.52 -2.16
N THR A 657 -9.57 -23.56 -1.33
CA THR A 657 -10.57 -23.68 -0.26
C THR A 657 -9.89 -24.15 1.01
N CYS A 658 -10.43 -23.82 2.17
CA CYS A 658 -9.79 -24.10 3.44
C CYS A 658 -10.80 -24.45 4.55
N SER A 659 -10.32 -25.13 5.57
CA SER A 659 -11.04 -25.39 6.84
C SER A 659 -10.70 -24.38 7.95
N GLY A 660 -9.67 -23.56 7.74
CA GLY A 660 -9.18 -22.52 8.65
C GLY A 660 -8.33 -21.51 7.87
N THR A 661 -7.85 -20.47 8.53
CA THR A 661 -7.07 -19.38 7.91
C THR A 661 -5.57 -19.66 7.80
N GLY A 662 -5.09 -20.79 8.30
CA GLY A 662 -3.68 -21.18 8.27
C GLY A 662 -3.22 -21.75 6.93
N ALA A 663 -1.92 -21.68 6.64
CA ALA A 663 -1.33 -22.26 5.45
C ALA A 663 -1.38 -23.81 5.40
N THR A 664 -1.69 -24.42 6.54
CA THR A 664 -1.86 -25.88 6.69
C THR A 664 -3.33 -26.31 6.74
N ASP A 665 -4.25 -25.45 6.43
CA ASP A 665 -5.70 -25.70 6.53
C ASP A 665 -6.34 -25.79 5.14
N CYS A 666 -5.57 -26.02 4.09
CA CYS A 666 -6.07 -26.13 2.72
C CYS A 666 -6.92 -27.41 2.54
N LEU A 667 -8.09 -27.24 1.94
CA LEU A 667 -8.94 -28.35 1.45
C LEU A 667 -8.76 -28.58 -0.05
N SER A 668 -8.46 -27.54 -0.81
CA SER A 668 -8.10 -27.61 -2.22
C SER A 668 -7.07 -26.55 -2.60
N CYS A 669 -6.38 -26.77 -3.72
CA CYS A 669 -5.28 -25.91 -4.17
C CYS A 669 -5.63 -25.14 -5.44
N PRO A 670 -5.01 -23.97 -5.65
CA PRO A 670 -5.05 -23.25 -6.90
C PRO A 670 -4.46 -24.07 -8.06
N PRO A 671 -4.75 -23.72 -9.33
CA PRO A 671 -4.13 -24.34 -10.51
C PRO A 671 -2.59 -24.36 -10.39
N HIS A 672 -1.97 -25.43 -10.87
CA HIS A 672 -0.52 -25.66 -10.81
C HIS A 672 0.07 -25.91 -9.41
N SER A 673 -0.77 -26.14 -8.41
CA SER A 673 -0.38 -26.56 -7.06
C SER A 673 -1.06 -27.87 -6.68
N HIS A 674 -0.37 -28.69 -5.89
CA HIS A 674 -0.89 -29.98 -5.42
C HIS A 674 -1.06 -29.97 -3.91
N LEU A 675 -2.17 -30.54 -3.44
CA LEU A 675 -2.46 -30.71 -2.02
C LEU A 675 -1.56 -31.83 -1.46
N VAL A 676 -0.70 -31.47 -0.51
CA VAL A 676 0.15 -32.40 0.21
C VAL A 676 -0.17 -32.28 1.69
N LEU A 677 -0.82 -33.31 2.24
CA LEU A 677 -1.47 -33.26 3.54
C LEU A 677 -2.57 -32.17 3.52
N THR A 678 -2.39 -31.07 4.24
CA THR A 678 -3.34 -29.94 4.29
C THR A 678 -2.71 -28.63 3.81
N SER A 679 -1.63 -28.72 3.02
CA SER A 679 -0.93 -27.55 2.44
C SER A 679 -0.80 -27.70 0.94
N CYS A 680 -0.90 -26.59 0.22
CA CYS A 680 -0.70 -26.54 -1.23
C CYS A 680 0.76 -26.26 -1.58
N LEU A 681 1.35 -27.08 -2.44
CA LEU A 681 2.71 -26.92 -2.93
C LEU A 681 2.71 -26.73 -4.44
N HIS A 682 3.41 -25.72 -4.93
CA HIS A 682 3.53 -25.42 -6.35
C HIS A 682 4.28 -26.56 -7.08
N GLN A 683 3.87 -26.86 -8.32
CA GLN A 683 4.38 -27.95 -9.16
C GLN A 683 5.91 -27.97 -9.28
N ASN A 684 6.56 -26.82 -9.31
CA ASN A 684 8.01 -26.66 -9.34
C ASN A 684 8.72 -27.07 -8.02
N GLN A 685 8.00 -27.19 -6.93
CA GLN A 685 8.55 -27.63 -5.63
C GLN A 685 8.42 -29.15 -5.42
N VAL A 686 7.50 -29.79 -6.12
CA VAL A 686 7.30 -31.23 -6.06
C VAL A 686 8.37 -31.97 -6.87
N GLN A 687 8.82 -31.43 -8.02
CA GLN A 687 9.85 -32.03 -8.87
C GLN A 687 11.27 -32.01 -8.29
N ARG A 688 11.53 -31.20 -7.25
CA ARG A 688 12.85 -31.19 -6.57
C ARG A 688 13.02 -32.28 -5.50
N LYS A 689 12.04 -33.16 -5.30
CA LYS A 689 12.08 -34.18 -4.24
C LYS A 689 12.05 -35.63 -4.75
N SER A 690 12.28 -35.90 -6.05
CA SER A 690 12.48 -37.29 -6.54
C SER A 690 13.94 -37.52 -6.94
N PRO A 691 14.66 -38.46 -6.34
CA PRO A 691 15.99 -38.89 -6.81
C PRO A 691 15.84 -39.76 -8.03
N LEU A 692 16.63 -39.48 -9.06
CA LEU A 692 16.87 -40.30 -10.22
C LEU A 692 17.34 -41.71 -9.85
N ALA A 693 16.71 -42.71 -10.44
CA ALA A 693 17.34 -44.02 -10.72
C ALA A 693 17.30 -44.25 -12.21
N PRO A 694 18.37 -44.85 -12.78
CA PRO A 694 18.59 -44.93 -14.23
C PRO A 694 18.02 -46.19 -14.89
N GLY A 695 17.47 -45.94 -16.07
CA GLY A 695 17.57 -46.89 -17.18
C GLY A 695 16.61 -48.05 -17.20
N PHE A 696 15.64 -48.05 -18.11
CA PHE A 696 15.44 -49.09 -19.12
C PHE A 696 14.54 -48.54 -20.24
N GLN A 697 14.97 -48.78 -21.46
CA GLN A 697 14.28 -48.55 -22.73
C GLN A 697 13.19 -49.59 -22.96
N GLY A 698 12.13 -49.18 -23.64
CA GLY A 698 11.42 -50.11 -24.54
C GLY A 698 9.91 -50.18 -24.36
N GLU A 699 9.29 -49.76 -25.42
CA GLU A 699 8.09 -50.26 -26.09
C GLU A 699 6.72 -49.65 -25.86
N LYS A 700 6.24 -49.12 -26.98
CA LYS A 700 4.84 -48.80 -27.26
C LYS A 700 3.98 -50.06 -27.25
N VAL A 701 2.79 -49.96 -26.65
CA VAL A 701 1.58 -50.65 -27.15
C VAL A 701 0.36 -49.74 -26.85
N GLU A 702 -0.34 -49.41 -27.91
CA GLU A 702 -1.73 -48.97 -27.96
C GLU A 702 -2.65 -50.14 -27.66
N SER A 703 -3.78 -49.93 -26.97
CA SER A 703 -5.12 -50.37 -27.40
C SER A 703 -6.15 -50.17 -26.29
N GLU A 704 -7.16 -49.41 -26.63
CA GLU A 704 -8.62 -49.65 -26.71
C GLU A 704 -9.34 -50.23 -25.50
N ALA A 705 -10.31 -49.41 -25.15
CA ALA A 705 -11.64 -49.59 -24.57
C ALA A 705 -12.20 -51.00 -24.38
N THR A 706 -12.88 -51.18 -23.28
CA THR A 706 -14.30 -51.51 -23.18
C THR A 706 -14.75 -51.65 -21.72
N GLY A 707 -15.95 -51.16 -21.42
CA GLY A 707 -16.62 -51.16 -20.15
C GLY A 707 -17.15 -52.52 -19.69
N GLN A 708 -17.51 -52.55 -18.44
CA GLN A 708 -18.78 -53.10 -17.97
C GLN A 708 -18.89 -52.98 -16.46
N ALA A 709 -20.08 -52.63 -16.06
CA ALA A 709 -20.55 -52.54 -14.68
C ALA A 709 -20.71 -53.94 -14.05
N ALA A 710 -20.51 -54.04 -12.74
CA ALA A 710 -21.22 -54.99 -11.89
C ALA A 710 -21.15 -54.56 -10.43
N ASP A 711 -22.27 -54.59 -9.92
CA ASP A 711 -22.91 -54.37 -8.61
C ASP A 711 -22.35 -55.32 -7.53
N HIS A 712 -22.51 -54.90 -6.28
CA HIS A 712 -22.86 -55.63 -5.06
C HIS A 712 -21.97 -55.43 -3.83
N SER A 713 -22.67 -54.91 -2.90
CA SER A 713 -22.87 -55.32 -1.47
C SER A 713 -21.94 -54.74 -0.41
N SER A 714 -22.66 -53.97 0.42
CA SER A 714 -22.65 -53.83 1.89
C SER A 714 -21.48 -54.45 2.68
N GLY A 715 -20.82 -53.61 3.46
CA GLY A 715 -19.97 -54.03 4.57
C GLY A 715 -19.62 -52.83 5.42
N GLU A 716 -20.36 -52.59 6.51
CA GLU A 716 -19.97 -51.66 7.60
C GLU A 716 -18.59 -52.03 8.14
N PRO A 717 -17.73 -51.08 8.43
CA PRO A 717 -16.64 -51.24 9.35
C PRO A 717 -16.93 -50.55 10.70
N LYS A 718 -16.78 -51.34 11.70
CA LYS A 718 -16.85 -51.01 13.14
C LYS A 718 -15.90 -49.89 13.52
N GLU A 719 -16.39 -48.98 14.36
CA GLU A 719 -15.64 -47.97 15.12
C GLU A 719 -14.53 -48.61 16.00
N PRO A 720 -13.33 -47.98 16.04
CA PRO A 720 -12.37 -48.27 17.12
C PRO A 720 -12.67 -47.40 18.34
N PRO A 721 -12.33 -47.84 19.58
CA PRO A 721 -12.82 -47.26 20.82
C PRO A 721 -12.17 -45.93 21.14
N ALA A 722 -13.00 -45.00 21.66
CA ALA A 722 -12.63 -43.67 22.12
C ALA A 722 -11.56 -43.71 23.22
N LEU A 723 -10.41 -43.09 22.97
CA LEU A 723 -9.47 -42.67 23.99
C LEU A 723 -10.07 -41.46 24.77
N ARG A 724 -10.31 -41.66 26.05
CA ARG A 724 -10.69 -40.59 26.98
C ARG A 724 -9.49 -39.65 27.17
N VAL A 725 -9.67 -38.42 26.70
CA VAL A 725 -8.77 -37.30 27.04
C VAL A 725 -9.21 -36.77 28.40
N ALA A 726 -8.29 -36.75 29.36
CA ALA A 726 -8.46 -36.15 30.68
C ALA A 726 -8.58 -34.60 30.54
N PRO A 727 -9.42 -33.94 31.36
CA PRO A 727 -9.59 -32.48 31.27
C PRO A 727 -8.30 -31.74 31.71
N PRO A 728 -7.99 -30.57 31.13
CA PRO A 728 -6.79 -29.80 31.50
C PRO A 728 -6.91 -29.32 32.97
N THR A 729 -5.86 -29.52 33.71
CA THR A 729 -5.73 -29.11 35.11
C THR A 729 -5.92 -27.59 35.26
N GLN A 730 -6.83 -27.20 36.15
CA GLN A 730 -7.13 -25.77 36.45
C GLN A 730 -6.05 -25.05 37.27
N LEU A 731 -4.86 -25.61 37.37
CA LEU A 731 -3.75 -25.11 38.18
C LEU A 731 -3.27 -23.69 37.85
N PRO A 732 -3.17 -23.28 36.54
CA PRO A 732 -2.76 -21.93 36.18
C PRO A 732 -3.74 -20.82 36.59
N VAL A 733 -5.06 -21.11 36.54
CA VAL A 733 -6.09 -20.14 36.90
C VAL A 733 -6.12 -19.89 38.40
N ILE A 734 -5.91 -20.95 39.21
CA ILE A 734 -5.88 -20.84 40.66
C ILE A 734 -4.65 -20.02 41.12
N ILE A 735 -3.50 -20.22 40.49
CA ILE A 735 -2.29 -19.44 40.76
C ILE A 735 -2.48 -17.96 40.39
N ALA A 736 -3.10 -17.65 39.27
CA ALA A 736 -3.40 -16.26 38.84
C ALA A 736 -4.36 -15.55 39.82
N VAL A 737 -5.43 -16.21 40.26
CA VAL A 737 -6.39 -15.65 41.21
C VAL A 737 -5.75 -15.41 42.59
N LEU A 738 -4.94 -16.34 43.07
CA LEU A 738 -4.24 -16.19 44.36
C LEU A 738 -3.19 -15.07 44.30
N SER A 739 -2.51 -14.89 43.15
CA SER A 739 -1.56 -13.79 42.94
C SER A 739 -2.23 -12.43 42.94
N CYS A 740 -3.39 -12.29 42.27
CA CYS A 740 -4.16 -11.05 42.29
C CYS A 740 -4.71 -10.71 43.68
N ALA A 741 -5.19 -11.71 44.41
CA ALA A 741 -5.66 -11.52 45.79
C ALA A 741 -4.55 -11.06 46.75
N PHE A 742 -3.34 -11.60 46.59
CA PHE A 742 -2.16 -11.21 47.36
C PHE A 742 -1.70 -9.77 47.05
N ILE A 743 -1.75 -9.36 45.79
CA ILE A 743 -1.42 -7.99 45.36
C ILE A 743 -2.42 -6.98 45.94
N LEU A 744 -3.72 -7.28 45.91
CA LEU A 744 -4.75 -6.43 46.48
C LEU A 744 -4.63 -6.30 48.03
N ALA A 745 -4.29 -7.40 48.72
CA ALA A 745 -4.05 -7.38 50.13
C ALA A 745 -2.78 -6.57 50.52
N ALA A 746 -1.75 -6.62 49.69
CA ALA A 746 -0.55 -5.81 49.86
C ALA A 746 -0.83 -4.30 49.68
N PHE A 747 -1.65 -3.93 48.65
CA PHE A 747 -2.06 -2.55 48.43
C PHE A 747 -2.93 -2.03 49.58
N ALA A 748 -3.88 -2.84 50.08
CA ALA A 748 -4.70 -2.49 51.25
C ALA A 748 -3.86 -2.29 52.52
N GLY A 749 -2.85 -3.13 52.73
CA GLY A 749 -1.90 -3.01 53.84
C GLY A 749 -1.06 -1.73 53.77
N VAL A 750 -0.55 -1.37 52.59
CA VAL A 750 0.17 -0.12 52.36
C VAL A 750 -0.72 1.11 52.57
N PHE A 751 -1.96 1.05 52.05
CA PHE A 751 -2.95 2.12 52.26
C PHE A 751 -3.29 2.33 53.75
N PHE A 752 -3.47 1.21 54.48
CA PHE A 752 -3.74 1.27 55.94
C PHE A 752 -2.53 1.81 56.73
N LEU A 753 -1.30 1.45 56.37
CA LEU A 753 -0.08 1.99 56.95
C LEU A 753 0.14 3.46 56.65
N LEU A 754 -0.28 3.92 55.46
CA LEU A 754 -0.23 5.34 55.11
C LEU A 754 -1.29 6.13 55.88
N GLN A 755 -2.45 5.56 56.20
CA GLN A 755 -3.48 6.18 57.03
C GLN A 755 -3.07 6.27 58.52
N LEU A 756 -2.39 5.26 59.04
CA LEU A 756 -1.85 5.31 60.41
C LEU A 756 -0.71 6.33 60.58
N ARG A 757 -0.06 6.75 59.50
CA ARG A 757 1.02 7.75 59.53
C ARG A 757 0.53 9.19 59.38
N SER A 758 -0.74 9.40 59.03
CA SER A 758 -1.38 10.72 58.85
C SER A 758 -2.18 11.21 60.07
N GLY A 759 -1.96 10.62 61.22
CA GLY A 759 -2.48 11.12 62.51
C GLY A 759 -1.67 12.30 62.97
N ASP A 760 -1.99 13.48 62.52
CA ASP A 760 -1.89 14.84 63.05
C ASP A 760 -1.78 15.84 61.88
N ALA A 761 -2.93 16.27 61.36
CA ALA A 761 -3.20 17.63 60.88
C ALA A 761 -4.60 17.68 60.23
N SER A 762 -5.48 18.35 60.92
CA SER A 762 -6.84 18.68 60.49
C SER A 762 -6.81 19.53 59.23
N VAL A 763 -7.22 18.96 58.09
CA VAL A 763 -7.76 19.74 56.94
C VAL A 763 -8.98 19.03 56.39
N ALA A 764 -10.09 19.68 56.54
CA ALA A 764 -11.40 19.24 56.03
C ALA A 764 -11.44 19.30 54.51
N TRP A 765 -11.55 18.18 53.84
CA TRP A 765 -11.90 18.10 52.42
C TRP A 765 -13.39 17.87 52.30
N ARG A 766 -14.12 18.91 51.88
CA ARG A 766 -15.49 18.79 51.39
C ARG A 766 -15.46 18.19 50.00
N THR A 767 -15.87 16.94 49.92
CA THR A 767 -16.22 16.30 48.66
C THR A 767 -17.56 16.83 48.19
N LYS A 768 -17.59 17.52 47.03
CA LYS A 768 -18.83 17.73 46.27
C LYS A 768 -18.89 16.67 45.21
N LEU A 769 -19.82 15.76 45.37
CA LEU A 769 -20.35 14.93 44.27
C LEU A 769 -21.36 15.79 43.49
N PRO A 770 -21.39 15.70 42.16
CA PRO A 770 -22.48 16.23 41.35
C PRO A 770 -23.60 15.18 41.28
N SER A 771 -24.75 15.53 41.82
CA SER A 771 -26.00 14.81 41.60
C SER A 771 -26.59 15.26 40.26
N VAL A 772 -26.84 14.29 39.37
CA VAL A 772 -27.73 14.39 38.21
C VAL A 772 -29.14 14.04 38.72
N PHE A 773 -30.12 14.81 38.41
CA PHE A 773 -31.49 14.54 37.98
C PHE A 773 -32.54 15.55 38.41
N ALA A 774 -33.37 15.85 37.43
CA ALA A 774 -34.78 16.20 37.38
C ALA A 774 -35.15 17.69 37.50
N GLU A 775 -35.50 18.24 36.37
CA GLU A 775 -36.86 18.41 35.79
C GLU A 775 -37.84 19.35 36.55
N THR A 776 -38.30 20.24 35.75
CA THR A 776 -39.66 20.85 35.67
C THR A 776 -40.03 22.08 36.39
N ARG A 777 -40.42 23.01 35.56
CA ARG A 777 -41.64 23.85 35.52
C ARG A 777 -41.81 25.07 36.45
N ARG A 778 -41.98 26.14 35.68
CA ARG A 778 -43.04 27.18 35.78
C ARG A 778 -42.97 28.28 36.82
N THR A 779 -42.98 29.45 36.30
CA THR A 779 -43.92 30.56 36.40
C THR A 779 -43.48 31.79 37.23
N ARG A 780 -43.45 32.88 36.49
CA ARG A 780 -44.09 34.21 36.70
C ARG A 780 -43.70 35.13 37.84
N ALA A 781 -43.41 36.31 37.32
CA ALA A 781 -43.71 37.63 37.90
C ALA A 781 -42.74 38.11 38.96
N GLY A 782 -42.15 39.29 38.87
CA GLY A 782 -42.62 40.57 38.56
C GLY A 782 -41.75 41.59 39.27
N PHE A 783 -41.66 42.74 38.60
CA PHE A 783 -41.41 44.08 39.12
C PHE A 783 -40.07 44.41 39.80
N GLY A 784 -39.39 45.36 39.21
CA GLY A 784 -39.07 46.63 39.79
C GLY A 784 -37.76 47.32 39.39
N LEU A 785 -37.79 48.21 38.43
CA LEU A 785 -37.18 49.53 38.40
C LEU A 785 -35.74 49.75 38.93
N GLY A 786 -34.91 50.26 38.00
CA GLY A 786 -33.69 50.95 38.39
C GLY A 786 -32.84 51.41 37.22
N PHE A 787 -33.11 52.59 36.73
CA PHE A 787 -32.32 53.32 35.70
C PHE A 787 -30.85 53.41 36.08
N HIS A 788 -29.94 53.18 35.07
CA HIS A 788 -28.92 54.15 34.68
C HIS A 788 -28.29 53.84 33.34
N ARG A 789 -28.48 54.86 32.45
CA ARG A 789 -27.78 54.98 31.14
C ARG A 789 -26.29 55.13 31.38
N ARG A 790 -25.50 54.47 30.49
CA ARG A 790 -24.32 55.09 29.86
C ARG A 790 -23.94 54.34 28.56
N ARG A 791 -24.18 55.06 27.52
CA ARG A 791 -23.47 55.24 26.24
C ARG A 791 -22.53 54.16 25.72
N GLU A 792 -22.92 53.72 24.54
CA GLU A 792 -22.11 53.10 23.47
C GLU A 792 -20.83 53.87 23.15
N ARG A 793 -19.74 53.16 22.97
CA ARG A 793 -18.69 53.56 22.02
C ARG A 793 -18.32 52.33 21.18
N LYS A 794 -18.70 52.36 19.91
CA LYS A 794 -18.15 51.57 18.83
C LYS A 794 -16.68 51.94 18.66
N ALA A 795 -15.77 51.02 18.83
CA ALA A 795 -14.40 51.14 18.38
C ALA A 795 -14.24 50.45 17.02
N ARG A 796 -14.13 51.27 15.97
CA ARG A 796 -13.58 50.85 14.66
C ARG A 796 -12.09 50.68 14.82
N ILE A 797 -11.58 49.48 14.53
CA ILE A 797 -10.14 49.25 14.36
C ILE A 797 -9.81 49.57 12.91
N CYS A 798 -9.11 50.68 12.70
CA CYS A 798 -8.45 51.01 11.44
C CYS A 798 -7.13 50.25 11.36
N TYR A 799 -6.94 49.52 10.31
CA TYR A 799 -5.62 49.04 9.89
C TYR A 799 -4.78 50.23 9.42
N LYS A 800 -3.70 50.52 10.12
CA LYS A 800 -2.62 51.40 9.62
C LYS A 800 -1.60 50.49 8.89
N GLY A 801 -1.42 50.77 7.61
CA GLY A 801 -0.35 50.19 6.83
C GLY A 801 1.01 50.68 7.33
N ILE A 802 1.96 49.77 7.33
CA ILE A 802 3.38 50.04 7.54
C ILE A 802 4.01 50.32 6.17
N PRO A 803 4.76 51.38 6.00
CA PRO A 803 5.39 51.70 4.70
C PRO A 803 6.64 50.82 4.51
N THR A 804 6.72 50.17 3.35
CA THR A 804 7.94 49.59 2.84
C THR A 804 8.87 50.68 2.34
N VAL A 805 10.05 50.73 2.92
CA VAL A 805 11.17 51.56 2.42
C VAL A 805 11.85 50.79 1.30
N TRP A 806 11.77 51.33 0.10
CA TRP A 806 12.64 50.97 -1.02
C TRP A 806 13.79 51.96 -1.05
N ALA A 807 15.02 51.48 -1.01
CA ALA A 807 16.18 52.26 -1.36
C ALA A 807 16.41 52.08 -2.88
N ASP A 808 16.27 53.21 -3.60
CA ASP A 808 16.72 53.39 -4.97
C ASP A 808 18.26 53.59 -4.99
N GLU A 809 18.85 53.08 -6.04
CA GLU A 809 19.96 53.58 -6.83
C GLU A 809 20.33 52.45 -7.83
N ASP A 810 20.29 52.55 -9.13
CA ASP A 810 20.84 53.57 -10.01
C ASP A 810 20.12 53.64 -11.36
N THR A 811 19.97 54.88 -11.78
CA THR A 811 19.48 55.34 -13.06
C THR A 811 20.55 55.17 -14.14
N MET A 812 20.21 54.54 -15.26
CA MET A 812 20.85 54.88 -16.54
C MET A 812 19.81 55.02 -17.63
N VAL A 813 19.82 56.22 -18.15
CA VAL A 813 19.10 56.76 -19.28
C VAL A 813 19.60 56.11 -20.58
N TYR A 814 18.67 55.75 -21.43
CA TYR A 814 18.98 55.64 -22.88
C TYR A 814 17.93 56.20 -23.73
N GLY A 815 18.41 57.09 -24.50
CA GLY A 815 17.70 57.80 -25.55
C GLY A 815 17.37 56.94 -26.76
N SER A 816 16.27 57.29 -27.32
CA SER A 816 15.81 56.92 -28.63
C SER A 816 16.74 57.42 -29.75
N GLU A 817 16.98 56.60 -30.73
CA GLU A 817 17.21 57.10 -32.09
C GLU A 817 16.54 56.19 -33.10
N SER A 818 15.67 56.82 -33.84
CA SER A 818 15.09 56.44 -35.10
C SER A 818 16.10 56.57 -36.21
N ASP A 819 16.00 55.78 -37.27
CA ASP A 819 16.00 56.15 -38.70
C ASP A 819 16.16 54.89 -39.53
N SER A 820 15.22 54.63 -40.32
CA SER A 820 14.93 54.94 -41.75
C SER A 820 15.60 54.03 -42.77
N GLU A 821 14.69 53.42 -43.55
CA GLU A 821 14.70 53.20 -45.03
C GLU A 821 15.82 52.34 -45.62
N ASP A 822 15.46 51.18 -46.23
CA ASP A 822 15.37 51.22 -47.69
C ASP A 822 14.67 49.97 -48.24
N VAL A 823 13.90 50.25 -49.28
CA VAL A 823 13.14 49.46 -50.19
C VAL A 823 14.03 48.55 -51.02
N ASP A 824 13.64 47.25 -51.25
CA ASP A 824 13.43 46.83 -52.65
C ASP A 824 12.62 45.52 -52.76
N ARG A 825 11.83 45.60 -53.79
CA ARG A 825 10.84 44.72 -54.37
C ARG A 825 11.46 43.37 -54.84
N HIS A 826 10.73 42.26 -54.66
CA HIS A 826 10.18 41.53 -55.78
C HIS A 826 9.18 40.47 -55.26
N GLY A 827 8.01 40.50 -55.83
CA GLY A 827 6.92 39.61 -55.59
C GLY A 827 7.07 38.29 -56.31
N GLU A 828 6.33 37.31 -55.80
CA GLU A 828 5.58 36.40 -56.62
C GLU A 828 4.52 35.68 -55.74
N ARG A 829 3.26 35.88 -56.17
CA ARG A 829 2.12 35.12 -55.67
C ARG A 829 2.12 33.77 -56.33
N THR A 830 1.93 32.72 -55.57
CA THR A 830 1.22 31.55 -56.11
C THR A 830 0.30 30.97 -55.07
N ALA A 831 -0.97 31.05 -55.42
CA ALA A 831 -2.06 30.29 -54.77
C ALA A 831 -2.08 28.87 -55.33
N PHE A 832 -2.33 27.90 -54.45
CA PHE A 832 -2.88 26.58 -54.84
C PHE A 832 -3.78 26.05 -53.73
N ILE A 833 -5.07 26.19 -53.91
CA ILE A 833 -6.10 25.21 -54.30
C ILE A 833 -6.16 23.95 -53.37
N LYS A 834 -7.30 23.93 -52.65
CA LYS A 834 -7.93 22.72 -52.06
C LYS A 834 -8.12 21.60 -53.08
N THR A 835 -7.84 20.40 -52.72
CA THR A 835 -8.57 19.22 -53.21
C THR A 835 -8.79 18.24 -52.07
N GLN A 836 -10.10 18.04 -51.81
CA GLN A 836 -10.60 16.84 -51.14
C GLN A 836 -10.38 15.62 -52.04
N SER A 837 -10.07 14.49 -51.45
CA SER A 837 -10.66 13.22 -51.86
C SER A 837 -10.39 12.15 -50.77
N SER A 838 -11.47 11.70 -50.28
CA SER A 838 -11.86 10.39 -49.72
C SER A 838 -11.01 9.19 -50.17
N LEU A 839 -10.52 8.46 -49.19
CA LEU A 839 -10.80 7.01 -49.01
C LEU A 839 -10.43 6.64 -47.58
#